data_9850f4d0daedce85a0aeb44427fb9bfb
#
_entry.id   9850f4d0daedce85a0aeb44427fb9bfb
#
_cell.length_a   1.000
_cell.length_b   1.000
_cell.length_c   1.000
_cell.angle_alpha   90.00
_cell.angle_beta   90.00
_cell.angle_gamma   90.00
#
_symmetry.space_group_name_H-M   'P 1'
#
loop_
_entity.id
_entity.type
_entity.pdbx_description
1 polymer ?
#
loop_
_entity_poly.entity_id
_entity_poly.type
_entity_poly.pdbx_seq_one_letter_code
_entity_poly.pdbx_strand_id
1 'polypeptide(L)'
;MKITLKDGSSKEYAQSMSVIDIAKDISEGLARIATAGEVDGEVVDLRTVIDKDCELNILTFNDEKGKGAFRHTTSHIMAQAIKRLYPDTKLAIGPSIEDGFYYDIDRETPLVAEDLEKIEAEMKKIVKEDLPIKQYTMPRAEAIAYFKEKDEPYKVELIEDLPEDSVISFYSQGEFTDLCAGPHLMSTKPVKAFKLTSLAGAYWRGSEKNKMLQRVYGTSYPKKAELEEYLHMMEEAKKRDHRKLGKELGLFMMREEGPGFPFFLPKGMELKNQLLDYWREIHKKAGYVEISTPIMLSRHLWETSGHWDHYKDNMYTTVIDDEDFAIKPMNCPGGILVYESEPRSYRDLPLRMGELGLVHRHEKSGQLHGLMRVRCFTQDDAHIFMTPEQVRDEIKGVVKLINEVYSLFGFKYHVELSTRPEDSMGSDEDWDMATEALRGALDDLGLPYVVNEGDGAFYGPKIDFHLEDSIGRTWQCGTIQLDFQLPLRFNLEYTGADGEKHRPIMIHRVIFGSIERFIGILIEHFAGAFPTWLAPVQVKVLPISDKYMDYAQKVLDELNNSGVRAEIDTRAEKIGYKIREAQMKKIPYMLVVGAKEEEDGLVSIRSRFEGDEGQKSLTDFLAAIKMEIQAKTAREVKKEDDK
;
A
#
# COMPACT_ATOMS: atom_id res chain seq x y z
N MET A 1 1.19 41.21 18.71
CA MET A 1 0.80 40.21 17.70
C MET A 1 -0.15 39.19 18.32
N LYS A 2 -1.15 38.77 17.59
CA LYS A 2 -2.13 37.76 18.01
C LYS A 2 -1.78 36.43 17.36
N ILE A 3 -1.54 35.42 18.17
CA ILE A 3 -1.29 34.05 17.70
C ILE A 3 -2.56 33.24 17.94
N THR A 4 -3.09 32.61 16.87
CA THR A 4 -4.22 31.68 16.94
C THR A 4 -3.69 30.25 16.82
N LEU A 5 -4.02 29.41 17.79
CA LEU A 5 -3.62 28.00 17.77
C LEU A 5 -4.63 27.13 17.02
N LYS A 6 -4.22 25.93 16.62
CA LYS A 6 -5.06 24.97 15.87
C LYS A 6 -6.39 24.61 16.56
N ASP A 7 -6.46 24.69 17.89
CA ASP A 7 -7.67 24.47 18.68
C ASP A 7 -8.62 25.68 18.72
N GLY A 8 -8.30 26.76 17.99
CA GLY A 8 -9.05 28.02 17.96
C GLY A 8 -8.77 28.98 19.13
N SER A 9 -7.97 28.57 20.11
CA SER A 9 -7.55 29.46 21.18
C SER A 9 -6.58 30.53 20.66
N SER A 10 -6.60 31.71 21.23
CA SER A 10 -5.69 32.78 20.81
C SER A 10 -5.03 33.48 22.00
N LYS A 11 -3.78 33.92 21.80
CA LYS A 11 -3.00 34.63 22.78
C LYS A 11 -2.31 35.85 22.16
N GLU A 12 -2.29 36.96 22.86
CA GLU A 12 -1.63 38.17 22.41
C GLU A 12 -0.24 38.32 23.06
N TYR A 13 0.75 38.67 22.25
CA TYR A 13 2.13 38.94 22.67
C TYR A 13 2.53 40.36 22.35
N ALA A 14 3.17 41.01 23.30
CA ALA A 14 3.58 42.42 23.18
C ALA A 14 4.78 42.63 22.24
N GLN A 15 5.56 41.55 22.00
CA GLN A 15 6.77 41.60 21.17
C GLN A 15 6.86 40.33 20.30
N SER A 16 7.70 40.36 19.26
CA SER A 16 8.01 39.19 18.45
C SER A 16 8.66 38.10 19.30
N MET A 17 8.30 36.86 19.03
CA MET A 17 8.80 35.66 19.72
C MET A 17 9.11 34.54 18.74
N SER A 18 10.11 33.72 19.09
CA SER A 18 10.35 32.51 18.31
C SER A 18 9.27 31.43 18.56
N VAL A 19 9.07 30.54 17.59
CA VAL A 19 8.13 29.41 17.71
C VAL A 19 8.40 28.60 18.98
N ILE A 20 9.69 28.33 19.31
CA ILE A 20 10.04 27.57 20.51
C ILE A 20 9.73 28.34 21.81
N ASP A 21 9.85 29.65 21.80
CA ASP A 21 9.53 30.45 23.01
C ASP A 21 8.02 30.54 23.20
N ILE A 22 7.24 30.63 22.13
CA ILE A 22 5.77 30.50 22.19
C ILE A 22 5.38 29.11 22.72
N ALA A 23 6.03 28.05 22.23
CA ALA A 23 5.78 26.68 22.72
C ALA A 23 6.07 26.52 24.22
N LYS A 24 7.17 27.14 24.73
CA LYS A 24 7.48 27.19 26.18
C LYS A 24 6.44 27.97 26.98
N ASP A 25 5.97 29.08 26.45
CA ASP A 25 4.97 29.93 27.11
C ASP A 25 3.59 29.23 27.19
N ILE A 26 3.29 28.32 26.22
CA ILE A 26 2.11 27.44 26.27
C ILE A 26 2.34 26.35 27.32
N SER A 27 3.45 25.60 27.19
CA SER A 27 3.82 24.49 28.08
C SER A 27 5.28 24.08 27.88
N GLU A 28 6.01 23.96 28.98
CA GLU A 28 7.36 23.36 29.00
C GLU A 28 7.36 21.91 28.47
N GLY A 29 6.26 21.18 28.68
CA GLY A 29 6.09 19.84 28.15
C GLY A 29 6.00 19.82 26.62
N LEU A 30 5.23 20.74 26.05
CA LEU A 30 5.10 20.90 24.60
C LEU A 30 6.43 21.31 23.96
N ALA A 31 7.12 22.31 24.54
CA ALA A 31 8.41 22.75 24.03
C ALA A 31 9.48 21.65 23.99
N ARG A 32 9.44 20.67 24.93
CA ARG A 32 10.37 19.52 24.94
C ARG A 32 10.16 18.53 23.83
N ILE A 33 8.93 18.40 23.32
CA ILE A 33 8.57 17.45 22.27
C ILE A 33 8.34 18.11 20.92
N ALA A 34 8.35 19.45 20.87
CA ALA A 34 8.22 20.21 19.63
C ALA A 34 9.37 19.90 18.67
N THR A 35 9.03 19.71 17.40
CA THR A 35 9.99 19.38 16.33
C THR A 35 10.06 20.46 15.27
N ALA A 36 8.95 21.16 14.99
CA ALA A 36 8.84 22.28 14.06
C ALA A 36 7.62 23.16 14.43
N GLY A 37 7.42 24.26 13.73
CA GLY A 37 6.19 25.03 13.71
C GLY A 37 5.51 24.96 12.36
N GLU A 38 4.21 25.25 12.32
CA GLU A 38 3.47 25.48 11.09
C GLU A 38 2.77 26.84 11.22
N VAL A 39 3.19 27.80 10.40
CA VAL A 39 2.68 29.18 10.41
C VAL A 39 1.89 29.40 9.13
N ASP A 40 0.60 29.71 9.26
CA ASP A 40 -0.32 29.93 8.13
C ASP A 40 -0.24 28.79 7.08
N GLY A 41 -0.06 27.52 7.54
CA GLY A 41 0.06 26.32 6.71
C GLY A 41 1.48 25.96 6.25
N GLU A 42 2.45 26.85 6.39
CA GLU A 42 3.85 26.60 6.02
C GLU A 42 4.68 26.09 7.20
N VAL A 43 5.47 25.03 6.94
CA VAL A 43 6.35 24.46 7.96
C VAL A 43 7.58 25.33 8.15
N VAL A 44 7.83 25.72 9.39
CA VAL A 44 8.94 26.60 9.78
C VAL A 44 9.79 25.97 10.89
N ASP A 45 11.04 26.42 10.98
CA ASP A 45 11.94 26.03 12.07
C ASP A 45 11.47 26.57 13.42
N LEU A 46 11.77 25.88 14.50
CA LEU A 46 11.44 26.30 15.87
C LEU A 46 12.11 27.66 16.26
N ARG A 47 13.17 28.05 15.55
CA ARG A 47 13.91 29.32 15.73
C ARG A 47 13.25 30.49 15.01
N THR A 48 12.33 30.21 14.09
CA THR A 48 11.64 31.25 13.31
C THR A 48 10.93 32.20 14.23
N VAL A 49 11.23 33.51 14.06
CA VAL A 49 10.63 34.60 14.84
C VAL A 49 9.33 35.02 14.15
N ILE A 50 8.25 35.01 14.91
CA ILE A 50 6.95 35.50 14.49
C ILE A 50 6.83 36.96 14.94
N ASP A 51 6.48 37.86 14.03
CA ASP A 51 6.40 39.28 14.24
C ASP A 51 5.04 39.90 13.83
N LYS A 52 4.14 39.09 13.30
CA LYS A 52 2.80 39.45 12.83
C LYS A 52 1.73 38.50 13.39
N ASP A 53 0.47 38.90 13.22
CA ASP A 53 -0.66 37.98 13.52
C ASP A 53 -0.63 36.82 12.56
N CYS A 54 -0.83 35.59 13.09
CA CYS A 54 -0.83 34.37 12.30
C CYS A 54 -1.57 33.23 13.01
N GLU A 55 -1.85 32.18 12.25
CA GLU A 55 -2.19 30.85 12.77
C GLU A 55 -0.91 30.06 13.01
N LEU A 56 -0.76 29.48 14.21
CA LEU A 56 0.41 28.71 14.60
C LEU A 56 0.01 27.34 15.13
N ASN A 57 0.56 26.29 14.52
CA ASN A 57 0.52 24.94 15.05
C ASN A 57 1.93 24.51 15.49
N ILE A 58 2.08 24.03 16.73
CA ILE A 58 3.35 23.45 17.21
C ILE A 58 3.37 21.97 16.85
N LEU A 59 4.23 21.61 15.91
CA LEU A 59 4.37 20.27 15.41
C LEU A 59 5.24 19.41 16.32
N THR A 60 4.85 18.15 16.49
CA THR A 60 5.56 17.14 17.25
C THR A 60 5.88 15.93 16.37
N PHE A 61 6.52 14.90 16.92
CA PHE A 61 6.74 13.66 16.19
C PHE A 61 5.44 12.92 15.80
N ASN A 62 4.32 13.23 16.41
CA ASN A 62 3.02 12.64 16.05
C ASN A 62 2.43 13.26 14.77
N ASP A 63 2.91 14.41 14.35
CA ASP A 63 2.53 15.09 13.13
C ASP A 63 3.48 14.69 11.99
N GLU A 64 2.98 14.36 10.79
CA GLU A 64 3.83 13.94 9.67
C GLU A 64 4.93 14.96 9.33
N LYS A 65 4.57 16.24 9.24
CA LYS A 65 5.53 17.33 9.03
C LYS A 65 6.54 17.45 10.18
N GLY A 66 6.10 17.15 11.41
CA GLY A 66 6.96 17.13 12.59
C GLY A 66 7.92 15.93 12.64
N LYS A 67 7.49 14.75 12.19
CA LYS A 67 8.37 13.58 11.96
C LYS A 67 9.50 13.95 10.98
N GLY A 68 9.15 14.68 9.91
CA GLY A 68 10.12 15.13 8.91
C GLY A 68 11.29 15.88 9.54
N ALA A 69 11.03 16.88 10.38
CA ALA A 69 12.08 17.67 11.05
C ALA A 69 12.96 16.81 11.99
N PHE A 70 12.35 15.87 12.73
CA PHE A 70 13.08 14.95 13.60
C PHE A 70 14.00 14.02 12.81
N ARG A 71 13.50 13.39 11.76
CA ARG A 71 14.23 12.48 10.88
C ARG A 71 15.33 13.19 10.08
N HIS A 72 15.04 14.41 9.62
CA HIS A 72 16.02 15.26 8.95
C HIS A 72 17.19 15.63 9.88
N THR A 73 16.90 15.92 11.14
CA THR A 73 17.97 16.12 12.14
C THR A 73 18.79 14.85 12.34
N THR A 74 18.14 13.68 12.33
CA THR A 74 18.85 12.39 12.45
C THR A 74 19.78 12.13 11.26
N SER A 75 19.39 12.52 10.04
CA SER A 75 20.24 12.40 8.85
C SER A 75 21.51 13.24 8.97
N HIS A 76 21.42 14.46 9.56
CA HIS A 76 22.59 15.28 9.83
C HIS A 76 23.51 14.70 10.92
N ILE A 77 22.94 14.08 11.96
CA ILE A 77 23.73 13.36 12.98
C ILE A 77 24.48 12.18 12.32
N MET A 78 23.84 11.47 11.39
CA MET A 78 24.49 10.40 10.62
C MET A 78 25.61 10.95 9.73
N ALA A 79 25.36 12.04 9.00
CA ALA A 79 26.38 12.69 8.16
C ALA A 79 27.59 13.14 8.97
N GLN A 80 27.39 13.74 10.15
CA GLN A 80 28.45 14.10 11.08
C GLN A 80 29.24 12.86 11.55
N ALA A 81 28.55 11.77 11.90
CA ALA A 81 29.19 10.52 12.31
C ALA A 81 30.03 9.91 11.18
N ILE A 82 29.52 9.94 9.94
CA ILE A 82 30.25 9.49 8.76
C ILE A 82 31.52 10.35 8.56
N LYS A 83 31.41 11.66 8.64
CA LYS A 83 32.56 12.57 8.48
C LYS A 83 33.59 12.39 9.60
N ARG A 84 33.19 12.11 10.85
CA ARG A 84 34.11 11.81 11.95
C ARG A 84 34.91 10.53 11.72
N LEU A 85 34.24 9.48 11.22
CA LEU A 85 34.88 8.18 10.97
C LEU A 85 35.63 8.12 9.65
N TYR A 86 35.11 8.83 8.64
CA TYR A 86 35.59 8.80 7.26
C TYR A 86 35.64 10.23 6.69
N PRO A 87 36.69 11.02 7.05
CA PRO A 87 36.77 12.45 6.70
C PRO A 87 36.81 12.73 5.20
N ASP A 88 37.27 11.78 4.40
CA ASP A 88 37.37 11.84 2.92
C ASP A 88 36.03 11.73 2.19
N THR A 89 34.97 11.30 2.89
CA THR A 89 33.62 11.15 2.33
C THR A 89 33.06 12.48 1.86
N LYS A 90 32.56 12.54 0.61
CA LYS A 90 31.82 13.71 0.08
C LYS A 90 30.33 13.52 0.37
N LEU A 91 29.70 14.58 0.81
CA LEU A 91 28.28 14.58 1.18
C LEU A 91 27.42 15.18 0.06
N ALA A 92 26.35 14.50 -0.34
CA ALA A 92 25.42 15.02 -1.32
C ALA A 92 24.14 15.57 -0.66
N ILE A 93 23.10 14.77 -0.51
CA ILE A 93 21.81 15.16 0.08
C ILE A 93 21.33 14.16 1.12
N GLY A 94 20.59 14.65 2.14
CA GLY A 94 20.11 13.83 3.25
C GLY A 94 18.72 14.19 3.74
N PRO A 95 17.65 14.04 2.92
CA PRO A 95 16.30 14.35 3.32
C PRO A 95 15.69 13.32 4.27
N SER A 96 14.62 13.72 4.95
CA SER A 96 13.67 12.80 5.56
C SER A 96 12.78 12.17 4.50
N ILE A 97 12.31 10.95 4.77
CA ILE A 97 11.31 10.22 3.99
C ILE A 97 10.23 9.71 4.93
N GLU A 98 9.14 9.18 4.38
CA GLU A 98 7.95 8.75 5.13
C GLU A 98 8.29 7.88 6.35
N ASP A 99 9.12 6.84 6.19
CA ASP A 99 9.47 5.91 7.28
C ASP A 99 10.88 6.09 7.85
N GLY A 100 11.57 7.17 7.50
CA GLY A 100 12.94 7.35 7.96
C GLY A 100 13.66 8.53 7.33
N PHE A 101 14.90 8.29 7.00
CA PHE A 101 15.79 9.26 6.35
C PHE A 101 16.85 8.52 5.54
N TYR A 102 17.52 9.23 4.65
CA TYR A 102 18.75 8.73 4.03
C TYR A 102 19.78 9.84 3.91
N TYR A 103 21.01 9.47 3.54
CA TYR A 103 22.03 10.38 3.09
C TYR A 103 22.80 9.76 1.94
N ASP A 104 22.98 10.53 0.86
CA ASP A 104 23.79 10.15 -0.30
C ASP A 104 25.23 10.62 -0.11
N ILE A 105 26.15 9.69 -0.23
CA ILE A 105 27.57 9.91 0.00
C ILE A 105 28.41 9.40 -1.19
N ASP A 106 29.56 10.01 -1.38
CA ASP A 106 30.56 9.59 -2.36
C ASP A 106 31.87 9.24 -1.66
N ARG A 107 32.33 8.00 -1.84
CA ARG A 107 33.59 7.49 -1.31
C ARG A 107 34.30 6.61 -2.33
N GLU A 108 35.65 6.65 -2.35
CA GLU A 108 36.46 5.70 -3.14
C GLU A 108 36.25 4.26 -2.68
N THR A 109 36.25 4.04 -1.37
CA THR A 109 35.94 2.73 -0.78
C THR A 109 34.51 2.76 -0.25
N PRO A 110 33.54 2.05 -0.88
CA PRO A 110 32.17 2.02 -0.42
C PRO A 110 32.04 1.47 1.03
N LEU A 111 31.05 1.96 1.77
CA LEU A 111 30.67 1.41 3.07
C LEU A 111 30.11 -0.01 2.89
N VAL A 112 30.36 -0.86 3.86
CA VAL A 112 29.80 -2.21 3.98
C VAL A 112 28.84 -2.29 5.17
N ALA A 113 28.10 -3.38 5.29
CA ALA A 113 27.07 -3.54 6.34
C ALA A 113 27.64 -3.38 7.75
N GLU A 114 28.89 -3.84 7.98
CA GLU A 114 29.59 -3.75 9.24
C GLU A 114 29.94 -2.30 9.65
N ASP A 115 30.02 -1.39 8.69
CA ASP A 115 30.27 0.02 8.97
C ASP A 115 29.04 0.72 9.55
N LEU A 116 27.82 0.23 9.26
CA LEU A 116 26.60 0.79 9.85
C LEU A 116 26.59 0.75 11.37
N GLU A 117 27.10 -0.32 11.98
CA GLU A 117 27.21 -0.44 13.45
C GLU A 117 28.22 0.56 14.04
N LYS A 118 29.33 0.82 13.32
CA LYS A 118 30.34 1.82 13.73
C LYS A 118 29.75 3.22 13.66
N ILE A 119 29.03 3.53 12.56
CA ILE A 119 28.37 4.82 12.38
C ILE A 119 27.30 5.02 13.46
N GLU A 120 26.46 4.02 13.76
CA GLU A 120 25.48 4.10 14.86
C GLU A 120 26.14 4.36 16.22
N ALA A 121 27.28 3.73 16.48
CA ALA A 121 28.03 3.95 17.72
C ALA A 121 28.54 5.39 17.83
N GLU A 122 28.99 6.00 16.72
CA GLU A 122 29.42 7.39 16.68
C GLU A 122 28.22 8.35 16.78
N MET A 123 27.11 8.08 16.10
CA MET A 123 25.86 8.83 16.25
C MET A 123 25.41 8.89 17.72
N LYS A 124 25.51 7.77 18.46
CA LYS A 124 25.18 7.72 19.90
C LYS A 124 26.08 8.64 20.74
N LYS A 125 27.34 8.83 20.36
CA LYS A 125 28.24 9.80 21.03
C LYS A 125 27.78 11.23 20.76
N ILE A 126 27.51 11.57 19.48
CA ILE A 126 27.03 12.91 19.07
C ILE A 126 25.74 13.28 19.81
N VAL A 127 24.79 12.34 19.93
CA VAL A 127 23.56 12.56 20.70
C VAL A 127 23.84 12.83 22.18
N LYS A 128 24.81 12.12 22.79
CA LYS A 128 25.21 12.34 24.19
C LYS A 128 25.91 13.68 24.42
N GLU A 129 26.60 14.20 23.41
CA GLU A 129 27.25 15.51 23.45
C GLU A 129 26.24 16.65 23.55
N ASP A 130 24.96 16.43 23.22
CA ASP A 130 23.87 17.42 23.27
C ASP A 130 24.23 18.73 22.54
N LEU A 131 24.69 18.56 21.29
CA LEU A 131 25.15 19.68 20.49
C LEU A 131 23.99 20.60 20.10
N PRO A 132 24.07 21.93 20.39
CA PRO A 132 23.07 22.85 19.90
C PRO A 132 23.15 22.96 18.38
N ILE A 133 21.98 22.97 17.74
CA ILE A 133 21.88 23.12 16.29
C ILE A 133 21.60 24.61 16.01
N LYS A 134 22.42 25.23 15.18
CA LYS A 134 22.33 26.64 14.84
C LYS A 134 22.04 26.82 13.36
N GLN A 135 21.06 27.65 13.04
CA GLN A 135 20.76 28.09 11.68
C GLN A 135 21.43 29.43 11.41
N TYR A 136 22.00 29.60 10.22
CA TYR A 136 22.52 30.87 9.73
C TYR A 136 22.54 30.88 8.19
N THR A 137 22.77 32.05 7.62
CA THR A 137 22.84 32.27 6.18
C THR A 137 24.21 32.84 5.78
N MET A 138 24.64 32.55 4.57
CA MET A 138 25.83 33.15 3.95
C MET A 138 25.48 33.70 2.56
N PRO A 139 26.18 34.76 2.10
CA PRO A 139 26.16 35.12 0.69
C PRO A 139 26.63 33.98 -0.20
N ARG A 140 26.05 33.84 -1.39
CA ARG A 140 26.34 32.73 -2.34
C ARG A 140 27.84 32.55 -2.57
N ALA A 141 28.59 33.64 -2.81
CA ALA A 141 30.04 33.55 -3.08
C ALA A 141 30.82 32.98 -1.89
N GLU A 142 30.46 33.37 -0.65
CA GLU A 142 31.06 32.85 0.58
C GLU A 142 30.70 31.36 0.79
N ALA A 143 29.45 31.01 0.54
CA ALA A 143 28.96 29.64 0.64
C ALA A 143 29.70 28.69 -0.32
N ILE A 144 29.88 29.10 -1.58
CA ILE A 144 30.64 28.34 -2.58
C ILE A 144 32.13 28.23 -2.15
N ALA A 145 32.73 29.31 -1.68
CA ALA A 145 34.13 29.30 -1.21
C ALA A 145 34.29 28.33 -0.02
N TYR A 146 33.38 28.39 0.95
CA TYR A 146 33.37 27.49 2.11
C TYR A 146 33.36 26.01 1.74
N PHE A 147 32.43 25.59 0.84
CA PHE A 147 32.36 24.19 0.44
C PHE A 147 33.47 23.75 -0.52
N LYS A 148 34.04 24.67 -1.29
CA LYS A 148 35.25 24.38 -2.06
C LYS A 148 36.46 24.12 -1.15
N GLU A 149 36.63 24.90 -0.08
CA GLU A 149 37.67 24.68 0.94
C GLU A 149 37.48 23.34 1.66
N LYS A 150 36.23 22.95 1.92
CA LYS A 150 35.88 21.67 2.55
C LYS A 150 35.90 20.49 1.59
N ASP A 151 36.16 20.71 0.33
CA ASP A 151 36.15 19.68 -0.73
C ASP A 151 34.81 18.91 -0.82
N GLU A 152 33.69 19.67 -0.82
CA GLU A 152 32.32 19.17 -0.92
C GLU A 152 31.69 19.58 -2.28
N PRO A 153 32.04 18.90 -3.38
CA PRO A 153 31.67 19.32 -4.74
C PRO A 153 30.16 19.29 -4.96
N TYR A 154 29.44 18.33 -4.39
CA TYR A 154 27.97 18.23 -4.53
C TYR A 154 27.25 19.41 -3.90
N LYS A 155 27.76 19.96 -2.77
CA LYS A 155 27.20 21.15 -2.13
C LYS A 155 27.43 22.40 -2.96
N VAL A 156 28.60 22.50 -3.60
CA VAL A 156 28.90 23.59 -4.53
C VAL A 156 27.94 23.57 -5.71
N GLU A 157 27.76 22.41 -6.34
CA GLU A 157 26.83 22.22 -7.46
C GLU A 157 25.38 22.55 -7.09
N LEU A 158 24.92 22.14 -5.88
CA LEU A 158 23.60 22.48 -5.40
C LEU A 158 23.41 23.99 -5.21
N ILE A 159 24.41 24.71 -4.71
CA ILE A 159 24.33 26.16 -4.52
C ILE A 159 24.33 26.86 -5.89
N GLU A 160 25.14 26.41 -6.84
CA GLU A 160 25.21 27.00 -8.18
C GLU A 160 23.89 26.88 -8.93
N ASP A 161 23.10 25.84 -8.68
CA ASP A 161 21.79 25.61 -9.31
C ASP A 161 20.62 26.36 -8.67
N LEU A 162 20.77 26.90 -7.47
CA LEU A 162 19.71 27.68 -6.85
C LEU A 162 19.44 28.97 -7.62
N PRO A 163 18.21 29.50 -7.70
CA PRO A 163 17.91 30.82 -8.25
C PRO A 163 18.80 31.92 -7.64
N GLU A 164 19.13 32.96 -8.41
CA GLU A 164 20.10 33.99 -7.98
C GLU A 164 19.70 34.71 -6.68
N ASP A 165 18.40 34.87 -6.44
CA ASP A 165 17.81 35.55 -5.29
C ASP A 165 17.59 34.63 -4.08
N SER A 166 17.93 33.34 -4.18
CA SER A 166 17.74 32.38 -3.11
C SER A 166 18.59 32.69 -1.88
N VAL A 167 17.97 32.58 -0.70
CA VAL A 167 18.68 32.65 0.58
C VAL A 167 19.40 31.31 0.81
N ILE A 168 20.71 31.35 0.94
CA ILE A 168 21.53 30.17 1.19
C ILE A 168 21.65 29.95 2.69
N SER A 169 20.97 28.92 3.21
CA SER A 169 20.92 28.61 4.63
C SER A 169 21.75 27.38 4.99
N PHE A 170 22.23 27.40 6.22
CA PHE A 170 23.11 26.38 6.79
C PHE A 170 22.62 26.00 8.17
N TYR A 171 22.88 24.74 8.51
CA TYR A 171 22.73 24.25 9.87
C TYR A 171 24.06 23.69 10.37
N SER A 172 24.47 24.11 11.57
CA SER A 172 25.70 23.62 12.23
C SER A 172 25.39 22.98 13.57
N GLN A 173 26.12 21.90 13.85
CA GLN A 173 26.09 21.17 15.12
C GLN A 173 27.52 20.75 15.48
N GLY A 174 28.11 21.39 16.52
CA GLY A 174 29.52 21.23 16.85
C GLY A 174 30.41 21.64 15.67
N GLU A 175 31.29 20.71 15.24
CA GLU A 175 32.20 20.90 14.12
C GLU A 175 31.56 20.67 12.74
N PHE A 176 30.36 20.11 12.69
CA PHE A 176 29.66 19.76 11.46
C PHE A 176 28.78 20.92 10.98
N THR A 177 28.84 21.20 9.70
CA THR A 177 28.00 22.20 9.01
C THR A 177 27.51 21.64 7.69
N ASP A 178 26.22 21.78 7.42
CA ASP A 178 25.61 21.36 6.16
C ASP A 178 24.79 22.47 5.49
N LEU A 179 24.74 22.43 4.16
CA LEU A 179 23.81 23.21 3.32
C LEU A 179 22.42 22.64 3.48
N CYS A 180 21.48 23.40 4.02
CA CYS A 180 20.17 22.87 4.32
C CYS A 180 19.13 23.99 4.51
N ALA A 181 17.91 23.74 3.99
CA ALA A 181 16.76 24.61 4.21
C ALA A 181 16.04 24.38 5.57
N GLY A 182 16.28 23.25 6.22
CA GLY A 182 15.60 22.84 7.46
C GLY A 182 14.18 22.29 7.22
N PRO A 183 13.31 22.27 8.25
CA PRO A 183 13.62 22.59 9.65
C PRO A 183 14.40 21.48 10.38
N HIS A 184 14.98 21.85 11.53
CA HIS A 184 15.71 20.95 12.43
C HIS A 184 15.33 21.14 13.89
N LEU A 185 15.61 20.14 14.72
CA LEU A 185 15.49 20.22 16.18
C LEU A 185 16.44 21.29 16.77
N MET A 186 16.22 21.64 18.03
CA MET A 186 17.06 22.63 18.74
C MET A 186 18.44 22.07 19.11
N SER A 187 18.56 20.77 19.35
CA SER A 187 19.81 20.08 19.65
C SER A 187 19.77 18.61 19.21
N THR A 188 20.91 17.93 19.29
CA THR A 188 21.02 16.51 18.93
C THR A 188 20.42 15.56 19.97
N LYS A 189 20.25 15.98 21.22
CA LYS A 189 19.82 15.15 22.37
C LYS A 189 18.46 14.45 22.24
N PRO A 190 17.42 15.03 21.61
CA PRO A 190 16.13 14.34 21.49
C PRO A 190 16.19 13.07 20.65
N VAL A 191 17.18 12.91 19.76
CA VAL A 191 17.33 11.77 18.84
C VAL A 191 17.97 10.59 19.57
N LYS A 192 17.20 9.91 20.43
CA LYS A 192 17.72 8.82 21.30
C LYS A 192 17.61 7.42 20.68
N ALA A 193 16.65 7.22 19.83
CA ALA A 193 16.34 5.91 19.25
C ALA A 193 16.40 5.98 17.71
N PHE A 194 17.40 5.34 17.14
CA PHE A 194 17.61 5.26 15.69
C PHE A 194 18.26 3.94 15.30
N LYS A 195 18.08 3.57 14.03
CA LYS A 195 18.69 2.39 13.42
C LYS A 195 19.07 2.71 11.97
N LEU A 196 20.28 2.36 11.56
CA LEU A 196 20.66 2.35 10.16
C LEU A 196 20.23 1.01 9.54
N THR A 197 19.49 1.05 8.44
CA THR A 197 18.75 -0.11 7.96
C THR A 197 19.38 -0.78 6.76
N SER A 198 19.96 0.00 5.82
CA SER A 198 20.51 -0.56 4.59
C SER A 198 21.44 0.41 3.86
N LEU A 199 22.21 -0.16 2.91
CA LEU A 199 23.01 0.54 1.92
C LEU A 199 22.47 0.23 0.53
N ALA A 200 22.40 1.24 -0.34
CA ALA A 200 21.99 1.09 -1.73
C ALA A 200 22.82 2.01 -2.65
N GLY A 201 22.88 1.68 -3.94
CA GLY A 201 23.37 2.61 -4.96
C GLY A 201 22.27 3.59 -5.35
N ALA A 202 22.64 4.85 -5.59
CA ALA A 202 21.72 5.87 -6.10
C ALA A 202 22.47 6.80 -7.05
N TYR A 203 21.93 6.98 -8.26
CA TYR A 203 22.52 7.92 -9.21
C TYR A 203 22.29 9.37 -8.74
N TRP A 204 23.35 10.18 -8.80
CA TRP A 204 23.24 11.60 -8.49
C TRP A 204 22.12 12.24 -9.33
N ARG A 205 21.19 12.95 -8.63
CA ARG A 205 19.99 13.56 -9.25
C ARG A 205 19.09 12.57 -10.02
N GLY A 206 19.15 11.29 -9.69
CA GLY A 206 18.30 10.26 -10.30
C GLY A 206 18.62 9.94 -11.77
N SER A 207 19.72 10.44 -12.33
CA SER A 207 20.09 10.23 -13.73
C SER A 207 21.18 9.17 -13.84
N GLU A 208 20.96 8.12 -14.63
CA GLU A 208 21.95 7.06 -14.93
C GLU A 208 23.21 7.59 -15.63
N LYS A 209 23.16 8.81 -16.14
CA LYS A 209 24.31 9.49 -16.77
C LYS A 209 25.28 10.07 -15.74
N ASN A 210 24.83 10.26 -14.51
CA ASN A 210 25.60 10.82 -13.42
C ASN A 210 26.29 9.73 -12.59
N LYS A 211 27.22 10.14 -11.73
CA LYS A 211 27.93 9.23 -10.83
C LYS A 211 26.97 8.49 -9.92
N MET A 212 27.19 7.19 -9.76
CA MET A 212 26.50 6.39 -8.75
C MET A 212 27.10 6.68 -7.39
N LEU A 213 26.27 7.19 -6.48
CA LEU A 213 26.57 7.43 -5.07
C LEU A 213 26.12 6.24 -4.24
N GLN A 214 26.56 6.20 -2.99
CA GLN A 214 26.06 5.25 -2.01
C GLN A 214 25.07 5.93 -1.08
N ARG A 215 23.89 5.36 -0.97
CA ARG A 215 22.79 5.84 -0.11
C ARG A 215 22.73 5.02 1.17
N VAL A 216 22.85 5.71 2.30
CA VAL A 216 22.71 5.12 3.64
C VAL A 216 21.32 5.42 4.16
N TYR A 217 20.52 4.36 4.41
CA TYR A 217 19.18 4.49 4.96
C TYR A 217 19.16 4.30 6.48
N GLY A 218 18.27 5.02 7.13
CA GLY A 218 18.00 4.86 8.55
C GLY A 218 16.59 5.28 8.94
N THR A 219 16.21 4.95 10.17
CA THR A 219 14.98 5.41 10.79
C THR A 219 15.23 5.90 12.20
N SER A 220 14.36 6.75 12.73
CA SER A 220 14.47 7.26 14.10
C SER A 220 13.13 7.56 14.73
N TYR A 221 13.08 7.40 16.06
CA TYR A 221 11.91 7.59 16.90
C TYR A 221 12.28 8.31 18.19
N PRO A 222 11.35 9.04 18.84
CA PRO A 222 11.61 9.66 20.13
C PRO A 222 11.91 8.67 21.24
N LYS A 223 11.29 7.48 21.20
CA LYS A 223 11.41 6.45 22.23
C LYS A 223 11.93 5.13 21.66
N LYS A 224 12.71 4.42 22.49
CA LYS A 224 13.28 3.12 22.12
C LYS A 224 12.21 2.06 21.85
N ALA A 225 11.13 2.06 22.64
CA ALA A 225 10.02 1.13 22.45
C ALA A 225 9.34 1.28 21.06
N GLU A 226 9.14 2.53 20.61
CA GLU A 226 8.57 2.81 19.29
C GLU A 226 9.49 2.32 18.15
N LEU A 227 10.81 2.49 18.31
CA LEU A 227 11.78 1.96 17.36
C LEU A 227 11.79 0.42 17.35
N GLU A 228 11.75 -0.21 18.53
CA GLU A 228 11.73 -1.68 18.65
C GLU A 228 10.46 -2.26 18.02
N GLU A 229 9.32 -1.64 18.23
CA GLU A 229 8.04 -2.01 17.59
C GLU A 229 8.12 -1.89 16.06
N TYR A 230 8.64 -0.78 15.54
CA TYR A 230 8.85 -0.61 14.09
C TYR A 230 9.81 -1.66 13.51
N LEU A 231 10.94 -1.94 14.17
CA LEU A 231 11.90 -2.94 13.71
C LEU A 231 11.30 -4.36 13.74
N HIS A 232 10.48 -4.67 14.75
CA HIS A 232 9.74 -5.93 14.80
C HIS A 232 8.75 -6.05 13.65
N MET A 233 7.98 -4.98 13.40
CA MET A 233 7.06 -4.91 12.26
C MET A 233 7.78 -5.13 10.93
N MET A 234 8.94 -4.49 10.73
CA MET A 234 9.76 -4.63 9.51
C MET A 234 10.33 -6.05 9.36
N GLU A 235 10.71 -6.69 10.46
CA GLU A 235 11.16 -8.10 10.44
C GLU A 235 10.01 -9.04 10.07
N GLU A 236 8.85 -8.86 10.66
CA GLU A 236 7.64 -9.60 10.32
C GLU A 236 7.23 -9.38 8.85
N ALA A 237 7.33 -8.14 8.34
CA ALA A 237 7.08 -7.84 6.94
C ALA A 237 8.01 -8.65 6.00
N LYS A 238 9.31 -8.75 6.33
CA LYS A 238 10.26 -9.55 5.55
C LYS A 238 9.94 -11.05 5.59
N LYS A 239 9.50 -11.58 6.73
CA LYS A 239 9.09 -12.98 6.86
C LYS A 239 7.85 -13.29 6.03
N ARG A 240 6.93 -12.33 5.91
CA ARG A 240 5.64 -12.44 5.22
C ARG A 240 5.67 -12.02 3.75
N ASP A 241 6.81 -11.56 3.24
CA ASP A 241 6.95 -11.08 1.85
C ASP A 241 6.34 -12.07 0.85
N HIS A 242 5.31 -11.63 0.13
CA HIS A 242 4.55 -12.45 -0.82
C HIS A 242 5.39 -13.03 -1.94
N ARG A 243 6.50 -12.39 -2.31
CA ARG A 243 7.43 -12.89 -3.34
C ARG A 243 8.16 -14.13 -2.86
N LYS A 244 8.60 -14.10 -1.58
CA LYS A 244 9.25 -15.24 -0.93
C LYS A 244 8.26 -16.37 -0.70
N LEU A 245 7.16 -16.08 -0.01
CA LEU A 245 6.13 -17.07 0.32
C LEU A 245 5.47 -17.63 -0.94
N GLY A 246 5.18 -16.80 -1.94
CA GLY A 246 4.61 -17.23 -3.21
C GLY A 246 5.49 -18.24 -3.94
N LYS A 247 6.81 -18.03 -3.94
CA LYS A 247 7.79 -18.99 -4.48
C LYS A 247 7.85 -20.28 -3.65
N GLU A 248 7.94 -20.17 -2.32
CA GLU A 248 8.01 -21.31 -1.40
C GLU A 248 6.75 -22.19 -1.47
N LEU A 249 5.58 -21.58 -1.62
CA LEU A 249 4.29 -22.26 -1.72
C LEU A 249 3.94 -22.70 -3.16
N GLY A 250 4.70 -22.25 -4.17
CA GLY A 250 4.47 -22.57 -5.57
C GLY A 250 3.22 -21.91 -6.14
N LEU A 251 2.99 -20.63 -5.83
CA LEU A 251 1.77 -19.89 -6.24
C LEU A 251 1.97 -19.15 -7.55
N PHE A 252 3.07 -18.45 -7.72
CA PHE A 252 3.35 -17.66 -8.92
C PHE A 252 4.86 -17.50 -9.15
N MET A 253 5.22 -17.05 -10.34
CA MET A 253 6.59 -16.67 -10.69
C MET A 253 6.59 -15.42 -11.57
N MET A 254 7.72 -14.71 -11.54
CA MET A 254 8.04 -13.60 -12.45
C MET A 254 9.17 -14.05 -13.37
N ARG A 255 9.11 -13.64 -14.65
CA ARG A 255 10.07 -14.05 -15.67
C ARG A 255 10.62 -12.84 -16.40
N GLU A 256 11.82 -12.99 -16.96
CA GLU A 256 12.49 -11.94 -17.77
C GLU A 256 11.76 -11.67 -19.08
N GLU A 257 11.05 -12.68 -19.61
CA GLU A 257 10.27 -12.55 -20.83
C GLU A 257 9.04 -11.64 -20.68
N GLY A 258 8.64 -11.34 -19.44
CA GLY A 258 7.52 -10.47 -19.12
C GLY A 258 7.73 -9.72 -17.80
N PRO A 259 8.59 -8.69 -17.74
CA PRO A 259 8.80 -7.93 -16.51
C PRO A 259 7.52 -7.19 -16.10
N GLY A 260 7.01 -7.50 -14.89
CA GLY A 260 5.74 -6.99 -14.40
C GLY A 260 4.51 -7.79 -14.82
N PHE A 261 4.68 -8.94 -15.49
CA PHE A 261 3.60 -9.86 -15.87
C PHE A 261 3.69 -11.12 -15.01
N PRO A 262 2.78 -11.33 -14.05
CA PRO A 262 2.82 -12.50 -13.17
C PRO A 262 2.35 -13.77 -13.90
N PHE A 263 3.09 -14.87 -13.71
CA PHE A 263 2.70 -16.20 -14.15
C PHE A 263 2.17 -16.98 -12.96
N PHE A 264 0.88 -17.30 -12.94
CA PHE A 264 0.29 -18.13 -11.90
C PHE A 264 0.59 -19.61 -12.14
N LEU A 265 1.07 -20.28 -11.11
CA LEU A 265 1.29 -21.73 -11.09
C LEU A 265 -0.01 -22.44 -10.67
N PRO A 266 -0.12 -23.78 -10.81
CA PRO A 266 -1.37 -24.48 -10.53
C PRO A 266 -1.99 -24.18 -9.16
N LYS A 267 -1.18 -24.14 -8.08
CA LYS A 267 -1.67 -23.80 -6.74
C LYS A 267 -2.10 -22.34 -6.62
N GLY A 268 -1.42 -21.44 -7.32
CA GLY A 268 -1.80 -20.03 -7.39
C GLY A 268 -3.09 -19.83 -8.16
N MET A 269 -3.31 -20.59 -9.25
CA MET A 269 -4.57 -20.57 -9.99
C MET A 269 -5.72 -21.11 -9.16
N GLU A 270 -5.49 -22.15 -8.34
CA GLU A 270 -6.52 -22.64 -7.42
C GLU A 270 -6.95 -21.55 -6.42
N LEU A 271 -5.96 -20.88 -5.78
CA LEU A 271 -6.22 -19.75 -4.89
C LEU A 271 -7.00 -18.63 -5.60
N LYS A 272 -6.57 -18.27 -6.82
CA LYS A 272 -7.23 -17.24 -7.64
C LYS A 272 -8.66 -17.63 -7.97
N ASN A 273 -8.90 -18.84 -8.40
CA ASN A 273 -10.24 -19.33 -8.75
C ASN A 273 -11.19 -19.31 -7.55
N GLN A 274 -10.75 -19.74 -6.36
CA GLN A 274 -11.57 -19.65 -5.15
C GLN A 274 -12.00 -18.20 -4.82
N LEU A 275 -11.10 -17.25 -5.05
CA LEU A 275 -11.39 -15.82 -4.86
C LEU A 275 -12.39 -15.30 -5.90
N LEU A 276 -12.22 -15.70 -7.19
CA LEU A 276 -13.11 -15.31 -8.28
C LEU A 276 -14.50 -15.94 -8.13
N ASP A 277 -14.59 -17.18 -7.67
CA ASP A 277 -15.86 -17.87 -7.42
C ASP A 277 -16.61 -17.22 -6.25
N TYR A 278 -15.89 -16.82 -5.19
CA TYR A 278 -16.47 -16.02 -4.11
C TYR A 278 -17.00 -14.68 -4.62
N TRP A 279 -16.23 -13.98 -5.48
CA TRP A 279 -16.68 -12.75 -6.11
C TRP A 279 -17.99 -12.96 -6.88
N ARG A 280 -18.11 -13.99 -7.70
CA ARG A 280 -19.33 -14.33 -8.45
C ARG A 280 -20.52 -14.59 -7.53
N GLU A 281 -20.28 -15.35 -6.46
CA GLU A 281 -21.32 -15.66 -5.47
C GLU A 281 -21.94 -14.39 -4.86
N ILE A 282 -21.12 -13.49 -4.32
CA ILE A 282 -21.59 -12.28 -3.65
C ILE A 282 -22.21 -11.28 -4.64
N HIS A 283 -21.65 -11.15 -5.84
CA HIS A 283 -22.17 -10.26 -6.86
C HIS A 283 -23.53 -10.71 -7.39
N LYS A 284 -23.70 -12.01 -7.65
CA LYS A 284 -24.99 -12.58 -8.02
C LYS A 284 -26.06 -12.34 -6.95
N LYS A 285 -25.69 -12.52 -5.69
CA LYS A 285 -26.55 -12.22 -4.53
C LYS A 285 -26.96 -10.73 -4.47
N ALA A 286 -26.05 -9.83 -4.82
CA ALA A 286 -26.27 -8.38 -4.83
C ALA A 286 -26.95 -7.88 -6.13
N GLY A 287 -27.36 -8.79 -7.04
CA GLY A 287 -28.09 -8.46 -8.27
C GLY A 287 -27.22 -7.92 -9.40
N TYR A 288 -25.93 -8.23 -9.42
CA TYR A 288 -25.05 -7.93 -10.55
C TYR A 288 -25.19 -8.97 -11.65
N VAL A 289 -25.02 -8.51 -12.88
CA VAL A 289 -24.85 -9.37 -14.07
C VAL A 289 -23.39 -9.35 -14.48
N GLU A 290 -22.82 -10.53 -14.80
CA GLU A 290 -21.42 -10.63 -15.25
C GLU A 290 -21.35 -10.40 -16.75
N ILE A 291 -20.42 -9.52 -17.18
CA ILE A 291 -20.11 -9.25 -18.59
C ILE A 291 -18.63 -9.54 -18.87
N SER A 292 -18.26 -9.56 -20.14
CA SER A 292 -16.88 -9.65 -20.59
C SER A 292 -16.67 -8.80 -21.82
N THR A 293 -15.63 -7.97 -21.82
CA THR A 293 -15.30 -7.09 -22.93
C THR A 293 -13.95 -7.44 -23.55
N PRO A 294 -13.74 -7.18 -24.86
CA PRO A 294 -12.48 -7.47 -25.53
C PRO A 294 -11.29 -6.76 -24.92
N ILE A 295 -10.13 -7.40 -24.95
CA ILE A 295 -8.88 -6.81 -24.42
C ILE A 295 -8.36 -5.71 -25.35
N MET A 296 -8.48 -5.87 -26.68
CA MET A 296 -7.96 -4.96 -27.68
C MET A 296 -9.12 -4.26 -28.40
N LEU A 297 -9.09 -2.94 -28.39
CA LEU A 297 -10.13 -2.09 -28.99
C LEU A 297 -9.49 -0.94 -29.75
N SER A 298 -10.20 -0.42 -30.76
CA SER A 298 -9.71 0.64 -31.63
C SER A 298 -9.51 1.97 -30.89
N ARG A 299 -8.59 2.78 -31.39
CA ARG A 299 -8.24 4.11 -30.85
C ARG A 299 -9.46 5.01 -30.68
N HIS A 300 -10.42 4.98 -31.60
CA HIS A 300 -11.60 5.82 -31.55
C HIS A 300 -12.37 5.71 -30.22
N LEU A 301 -12.49 4.50 -29.66
CA LEU A 301 -13.13 4.29 -28.35
C LEU A 301 -12.40 5.03 -27.23
N TRP A 302 -11.07 5.03 -27.28
CA TRP A 302 -10.22 5.66 -26.27
C TRP A 302 -10.18 7.19 -26.39
N GLU A 303 -10.34 7.72 -27.60
CA GLU A 303 -10.53 9.15 -27.84
C GLU A 303 -11.90 9.61 -27.33
N THR A 304 -12.96 8.86 -27.64
CA THR A 304 -14.32 9.16 -27.16
C THR A 304 -14.36 9.19 -25.63
N SER A 305 -13.73 8.25 -24.97
CA SER A 305 -13.71 8.17 -23.51
C SER A 305 -12.71 9.13 -22.83
N GLY A 306 -11.84 9.81 -23.58
CA GLY A 306 -10.80 10.70 -23.06
C GLY A 306 -9.53 10.01 -22.55
N HIS A 307 -9.48 8.68 -22.54
CA HIS A 307 -8.28 7.95 -22.09
C HIS A 307 -7.07 8.18 -22.98
N TRP A 308 -7.28 8.43 -24.27
CA TRP A 308 -6.19 8.70 -25.21
C TRP A 308 -5.47 10.01 -24.88
N ASP A 309 -6.17 11.01 -24.36
CA ASP A 309 -5.61 12.33 -24.06
C ASP A 309 -4.97 12.35 -22.65
N HIS A 310 -5.61 11.72 -21.66
CA HIS A 310 -5.20 11.80 -20.24
C HIS A 310 -4.43 10.59 -19.72
N TYR A 311 -4.39 9.46 -20.45
CA TYR A 311 -3.84 8.20 -19.95
C TYR A 311 -2.92 7.46 -20.93
N LYS A 312 -2.62 8.04 -22.10
CA LYS A 312 -1.88 7.40 -23.20
C LYS A 312 -0.52 6.83 -22.79
N ASP A 313 0.23 7.53 -21.95
CA ASP A 313 1.56 7.12 -21.52
C ASP A 313 1.56 5.79 -20.73
N ASN A 314 0.41 5.43 -20.17
CA ASN A 314 0.20 4.18 -19.46
C ASN A 314 -0.46 3.07 -20.31
N MET A 315 -0.69 3.31 -21.60
CA MET A 315 -1.35 2.36 -22.51
C MET A 315 -0.33 1.61 -23.38
N TYR A 316 -0.64 0.33 -23.66
CA TYR A 316 0.02 -0.43 -24.71
C TYR A 316 -0.75 -0.24 -26.01
N THR A 317 -0.10 0.28 -27.03
CA THR A 317 -0.71 0.55 -28.34
C THR A 317 -0.03 -0.25 -29.44
N THR A 318 -0.77 -0.55 -30.51
CA THR A 318 -0.27 -1.21 -31.72
C THR A 318 -1.01 -0.72 -32.95
N VAL A 319 -0.42 -0.91 -34.12
CA VAL A 319 -1.03 -0.60 -35.42
C VAL A 319 -1.32 -1.91 -36.14
N ILE A 320 -2.55 -2.09 -36.60
CA ILE A 320 -3.01 -3.25 -37.36
C ILE A 320 -3.77 -2.74 -38.58
N ASP A 321 -3.38 -3.14 -39.78
CA ASP A 321 -4.01 -2.70 -41.05
C ASP A 321 -4.13 -1.17 -41.18
N ASP A 322 -3.07 -0.45 -40.79
CA ASP A 322 -2.96 1.01 -40.75
C ASP A 322 -3.92 1.72 -39.76
N GLU A 323 -4.56 0.97 -38.85
CA GLU A 323 -5.39 1.49 -37.77
C GLU A 323 -4.73 1.32 -36.41
N ASP A 324 -4.87 2.35 -35.55
CA ASP A 324 -4.40 2.31 -34.17
C ASP A 324 -5.34 1.50 -33.26
N PHE A 325 -4.78 0.59 -32.49
CA PHE A 325 -5.45 -0.15 -31.44
C PHE A 325 -4.74 0.03 -30.09
N ALA A 326 -5.47 -0.15 -29.01
CA ALA A 326 -4.89 -0.22 -27.67
C ALA A 326 -5.40 -1.45 -26.90
N ILE A 327 -4.50 -2.01 -26.10
CA ILE A 327 -4.86 -2.98 -25.07
C ILE A 327 -5.50 -2.21 -23.93
N LYS A 328 -6.68 -2.62 -23.49
CA LYS A 328 -7.47 -1.86 -22.51
C LYS A 328 -6.71 -1.66 -21.18
N PRO A 329 -6.54 -0.39 -20.73
CA PRO A 329 -6.01 -0.07 -19.40
C PRO A 329 -7.11 -0.05 -18.33
N MET A 330 -8.37 0.04 -18.77
CA MET A 330 -9.59 0.10 -17.98
C MET A 330 -10.75 -0.59 -18.71
N ASN A 331 -11.79 -1.00 -17.98
CA ASN A 331 -12.93 -1.74 -18.55
C ASN A 331 -14.11 -0.84 -18.93
N CYS A 332 -14.17 0.39 -18.39
CA CYS A 332 -15.32 1.28 -18.50
C CYS A 332 -15.79 1.54 -19.93
N PRO A 333 -14.95 1.84 -20.94
CA PRO A 333 -15.46 2.09 -22.29
C PRO A 333 -16.11 0.85 -22.92
N GLY A 334 -15.53 -0.34 -22.64
CA GLY A 334 -16.12 -1.61 -23.08
C GLY A 334 -17.48 -1.88 -22.44
N GLY A 335 -17.61 -1.62 -21.14
CA GLY A 335 -18.88 -1.75 -20.40
C GLY A 335 -19.95 -0.80 -20.91
N ILE A 336 -19.57 0.41 -21.31
CA ILE A 336 -20.48 1.38 -21.93
C ILE A 336 -21.04 0.84 -23.25
N LEU A 337 -20.22 0.24 -24.12
CA LEU A 337 -20.69 -0.39 -25.35
C LEU A 337 -21.69 -1.53 -25.09
N VAL A 338 -21.52 -2.26 -23.97
CA VAL A 338 -22.50 -3.28 -23.56
C VAL A 338 -23.80 -2.63 -23.08
N TYR A 339 -23.76 -1.50 -22.37
CA TYR A 339 -24.96 -0.74 -22.01
C TYR A 339 -25.75 -0.32 -23.24
N GLU A 340 -25.08 0.19 -24.28
CA GLU A 340 -25.68 0.66 -25.54
C GLU A 340 -26.24 -0.45 -26.42
N SER A 341 -25.91 -1.73 -26.14
CA SER A 341 -26.36 -2.86 -26.97
C SER A 341 -27.88 -2.98 -27.08
N GLU A 342 -28.63 -2.41 -26.13
CA GLU A 342 -30.08 -2.43 -26.08
C GLU A 342 -30.65 -1.05 -25.62
N PRO A 343 -31.83 -0.63 -26.11
CA PRO A 343 -32.53 0.51 -25.56
C PRO A 343 -32.88 0.29 -24.07
N ARG A 344 -32.60 1.27 -23.22
CA ARG A 344 -32.86 1.20 -21.78
C ARG A 344 -34.03 2.09 -21.35
N SER A 345 -34.71 1.67 -20.31
CA SER A 345 -35.74 2.46 -19.63
C SER A 345 -35.42 2.60 -18.14
N TYR A 346 -36.08 3.51 -17.45
CA TYR A 346 -35.97 3.67 -16.00
C TYR A 346 -36.25 2.38 -15.22
N ARG A 347 -36.98 1.41 -15.79
CA ARG A 347 -37.29 0.12 -15.16
C ARG A 347 -36.11 -0.86 -15.18
N ASP A 348 -35.17 -0.63 -16.09
CA ASP A 348 -33.96 -1.45 -16.21
C ASP A 348 -32.85 -0.96 -15.27
N LEU A 349 -33.06 0.20 -14.63
CA LEU A 349 -32.10 0.85 -13.72
C LEU A 349 -32.49 0.63 -12.24
N PRO A 350 -31.53 0.44 -11.33
CA PRO A 350 -30.10 0.43 -11.58
C PRO A 350 -29.63 -0.85 -12.28
N LEU A 351 -28.81 -0.70 -13.34
CA LEU A 351 -28.17 -1.81 -14.04
C LEU A 351 -26.74 -1.99 -13.51
N ARG A 352 -26.49 -3.09 -12.82
CA ARG A 352 -25.20 -3.41 -12.21
C ARG A 352 -24.46 -4.44 -13.05
N MET A 353 -23.45 -4.02 -13.80
CA MET A 353 -22.65 -4.89 -14.66
C MET A 353 -21.27 -5.09 -14.05
N GLY A 354 -20.95 -6.33 -13.67
CA GLY A 354 -19.65 -6.73 -13.13
C GLY A 354 -18.78 -7.39 -14.19
N GLU A 355 -17.49 -7.14 -14.16
CA GLU A 355 -16.50 -7.73 -15.06
C GLU A 355 -15.23 -8.10 -14.31
N LEU A 356 -14.81 -9.36 -14.41
CA LEU A 356 -13.44 -9.77 -14.04
C LEU A 356 -12.52 -9.43 -15.22
N GLY A 357 -12.27 -8.14 -15.39
CA GLY A 357 -11.65 -7.60 -16.58
C GLY A 357 -10.12 -7.63 -16.53
N LEU A 358 -9.50 -8.31 -17.51
CA LEU A 358 -8.05 -8.32 -17.66
C LEU A 358 -7.59 -7.01 -18.31
N VAL A 359 -6.82 -6.21 -17.58
CA VAL A 359 -6.29 -4.92 -18.03
C VAL A 359 -4.78 -4.88 -18.02
N HIS A 360 -4.22 -3.98 -18.83
CA HIS A 360 -2.76 -3.80 -18.93
C HIS A 360 -2.41 -2.34 -18.77
N ARG A 361 -1.41 -2.06 -17.93
CA ARG A 361 -0.90 -0.70 -17.69
C ARG A 361 0.61 -0.67 -17.80
N HIS A 362 1.15 0.27 -18.55
CA HIS A 362 2.58 0.46 -18.70
C HIS A 362 3.18 1.14 -17.46
N GLU A 363 3.28 0.37 -16.37
CA GLU A 363 3.95 0.82 -15.14
C GLU A 363 5.46 0.93 -15.37
N LYS A 364 6.09 1.98 -14.83
CA LYS A 364 7.55 2.16 -14.93
C LYS A 364 8.29 1.05 -14.19
N SER A 365 9.39 0.56 -14.75
CA SER A 365 10.16 -0.58 -14.22
C SER A 365 10.55 -0.42 -12.75
N GLY A 366 10.94 0.78 -12.31
CA GLY A 366 11.31 1.07 -10.92
C GLY A 366 10.16 1.01 -9.92
N GLN A 367 8.92 0.93 -10.37
CA GLN A 367 7.72 0.85 -9.52
C GLN A 367 7.19 -0.57 -9.37
N LEU A 368 7.67 -1.53 -10.16
CA LEU A 368 7.20 -2.91 -10.13
C LEU A 368 7.57 -3.60 -8.81
N HIS A 369 6.60 -4.29 -8.19
CA HIS A 369 6.80 -4.94 -6.90
C HIS A 369 5.96 -6.20 -6.74
N GLY A 370 6.50 -7.35 -7.16
CA GLY A 370 5.82 -8.65 -7.07
C GLY A 370 4.40 -8.60 -7.63
N LEU A 371 3.41 -9.05 -6.85
CA LEU A 371 1.99 -8.94 -7.19
C LEU A 371 1.37 -7.59 -6.82
N MET A 372 2.03 -6.77 -5.99
CA MET A 372 1.50 -5.49 -5.51
C MET A 372 1.42 -4.44 -6.61
N ARG A 373 2.36 -4.44 -7.55
CA ARG A 373 2.37 -3.55 -8.71
C ARG A 373 2.87 -4.26 -9.95
N VAL A 374 1.93 -4.53 -10.85
CA VAL A 374 2.12 -5.35 -12.06
C VAL A 374 1.64 -4.60 -13.30
N ARG A 375 2.01 -5.10 -14.47
CA ARG A 375 1.62 -4.54 -15.78
C ARG A 375 0.40 -5.22 -16.40
N CYS A 376 0.02 -6.38 -15.88
CA CYS A 376 -1.14 -7.14 -16.32
C CYS A 376 -1.85 -7.67 -15.08
N PHE A 377 -3.13 -7.34 -14.92
CA PHE A 377 -3.91 -7.76 -13.76
C PHE A 377 -5.40 -7.87 -14.08
N THR A 378 -6.09 -8.67 -13.29
CA THR A 378 -7.54 -8.83 -13.33
C THR A 378 -8.15 -7.83 -12.36
N GLN A 379 -9.00 -6.94 -12.86
CA GLN A 379 -9.77 -6.01 -12.04
C GLN A 379 -11.14 -6.61 -11.73
N ASP A 380 -11.56 -6.56 -10.47
CA ASP A 380 -12.93 -6.94 -10.05
C ASP A 380 -13.91 -5.77 -10.26
N ASP A 381 -13.96 -5.31 -11.48
CA ASP A 381 -14.61 -4.09 -11.88
C ASP A 381 -16.14 -4.25 -11.94
N ALA A 382 -16.86 -3.17 -11.68
CA ALA A 382 -18.25 -3.08 -12.08
C ALA A 382 -18.65 -1.65 -12.37
N HIS A 383 -19.59 -1.52 -13.30
CA HIS A 383 -20.19 -0.28 -13.72
C HIS A 383 -21.68 -0.33 -13.41
N ILE A 384 -22.17 0.63 -12.66
CA ILE A 384 -23.57 0.71 -12.25
C ILE A 384 -24.16 1.94 -12.95
N PHE A 385 -25.13 1.71 -13.79
CA PHE A 385 -25.88 2.78 -14.47
C PHE A 385 -27.20 2.99 -13.73
N MET A 386 -27.54 4.24 -13.42
CA MET A 386 -28.66 4.54 -12.54
C MET A 386 -29.30 5.89 -12.83
N THR A 387 -30.48 6.13 -12.26
CA THR A 387 -31.10 7.45 -12.22
C THR A 387 -30.49 8.30 -11.10
N PRO A 388 -30.63 9.65 -11.15
CA PRO A 388 -30.13 10.52 -10.08
C PRO A 388 -30.63 10.15 -8.67
N GLU A 389 -31.88 9.71 -8.57
CA GLU A 389 -32.52 9.36 -7.29
C GLU A 389 -31.94 8.08 -6.66
N GLN A 390 -31.33 7.21 -7.48
CA GLN A 390 -30.79 5.93 -7.05
C GLN A 390 -29.34 6.03 -6.53
N VAL A 391 -28.63 7.14 -6.80
CA VAL A 391 -27.18 7.29 -6.55
C VAL A 391 -26.80 6.97 -5.09
N ARG A 392 -27.49 7.57 -4.12
CA ARG A 392 -27.20 7.36 -2.70
C ARG A 392 -27.35 5.92 -2.26
N ASP A 393 -28.42 5.26 -2.67
CA ASP A 393 -28.71 3.88 -2.30
C ASP A 393 -27.72 2.91 -2.95
N GLU A 394 -27.30 3.17 -4.19
CA GLU A 394 -26.28 2.36 -4.85
C GLU A 394 -24.91 2.50 -4.19
N ILE A 395 -24.48 3.72 -3.81
CA ILE A 395 -23.25 3.92 -3.06
C ILE A 395 -23.29 3.14 -1.73
N LYS A 396 -24.39 3.24 -0.97
CA LYS A 396 -24.58 2.48 0.28
C LYS A 396 -24.53 0.97 0.05
N GLY A 397 -25.13 0.49 -1.04
CA GLY A 397 -25.09 -0.92 -1.43
C GLY A 397 -23.68 -1.42 -1.68
N VAL A 398 -22.86 -0.63 -2.38
CA VAL A 398 -21.44 -0.95 -2.63
C VAL A 398 -20.62 -0.93 -1.34
N VAL A 399 -20.79 0.07 -0.48
CA VAL A 399 -20.10 0.15 0.81
C VAL A 399 -20.41 -1.07 1.68
N LYS A 400 -21.69 -1.49 1.71
CA LYS A 400 -22.10 -2.70 2.43
C LYS A 400 -21.41 -3.95 1.90
N LEU A 401 -21.31 -4.09 0.58
CA LEU A 401 -20.66 -5.22 -0.07
C LEU A 401 -19.14 -5.24 0.22
N ILE A 402 -18.49 -4.07 0.19
CA ILE A 402 -17.07 -3.91 0.58
C ILE A 402 -16.87 -4.36 2.03
N ASN A 403 -17.72 -3.91 2.95
CA ASN A 403 -17.62 -4.26 4.36
C ASN A 403 -17.82 -5.78 4.59
N GLU A 404 -18.75 -6.43 3.88
CA GLU A 404 -18.95 -7.88 3.92
C GLU A 404 -17.68 -8.63 3.53
N VAL A 405 -17.06 -8.22 2.42
CA VAL A 405 -15.83 -8.83 1.91
C VAL A 405 -14.67 -8.63 2.88
N TYR A 406 -14.40 -7.41 3.32
CA TYR A 406 -13.25 -7.15 4.17
C TYR A 406 -13.36 -7.80 5.54
N SER A 407 -14.58 -7.86 6.09
CA SER A 407 -14.85 -8.55 7.35
C SER A 407 -14.59 -10.06 7.25
N LEU A 408 -14.88 -10.70 6.10
CA LEU A 408 -14.60 -12.12 5.88
C LEU A 408 -13.11 -12.45 6.02
N PHE A 409 -12.24 -11.57 5.55
CA PHE A 409 -10.79 -11.76 5.64
C PHE A 409 -10.19 -11.20 6.94
N GLY A 410 -10.99 -10.56 7.79
CA GLY A 410 -10.54 -9.95 9.05
C GLY A 410 -9.76 -8.64 8.87
N PHE A 411 -9.94 -7.95 7.74
CA PHE A 411 -9.32 -6.65 7.50
C PHE A 411 -10.03 -5.53 8.24
N LYS A 412 -9.24 -4.64 8.83
CA LYS A 412 -9.66 -3.28 9.17
C LYS A 412 -9.44 -2.38 7.95
N TYR A 413 -10.16 -1.27 7.90
CA TYR A 413 -9.96 -0.28 6.83
C TYR A 413 -10.29 1.13 7.32
N HIS A 414 -9.73 2.14 6.65
CA HIS A 414 -10.16 3.53 6.74
C HIS A 414 -10.62 4.03 5.38
N VAL A 415 -11.35 5.12 5.38
CA VAL A 415 -12.02 5.66 4.18
C VAL A 415 -11.49 7.06 3.89
N GLU A 416 -11.21 7.32 2.62
CA GLU A 416 -10.84 8.64 2.11
C GLU A 416 -11.84 9.09 1.05
N LEU A 417 -12.25 10.36 1.10
CA LEU A 417 -13.02 11.04 0.07
C LEU A 417 -12.07 11.91 -0.74
N SER A 418 -11.77 11.49 -1.96
CA SER A 418 -10.84 12.17 -2.86
C SER A 418 -11.59 13.13 -3.78
N THR A 419 -11.18 14.41 -3.77
CA THR A 419 -11.82 15.49 -4.50
C THR A 419 -11.13 15.78 -5.84
N ARG A 420 -11.52 16.84 -6.51
CA ARG A 420 -11.12 17.20 -7.87
C ARG A 420 -9.61 17.44 -8.03
N PRO A 421 -8.91 16.74 -8.97
CA PRO A 421 -7.52 17.05 -9.32
C PRO A 421 -7.44 18.25 -10.30
N GLU A 422 -6.22 18.81 -10.47
CA GLU A 422 -5.96 19.91 -11.40
C GLU A 422 -6.28 19.52 -12.86
N ASP A 423 -5.84 18.32 -13.29
CA ASP A 423 -6.16 17.77 -14.61
C ASP A 423 -7.46 16.96 -14.53
N SER A 424 -8.58 17.60 -14.86
CA SER A 424 -9.91 17.01 -14.75
C SER A 424 -10.87 17.51 -15.81
N MET A 425 -11.88 16.68 -16.12
CA MET A 425 -12.98 17.00 -17.02
C MET A 425 -14.22 17.46 -16.23
N GLY A 426 -15.12 18.20 -16.89
CA GLY A 426 -16.41 18.58 -16.35
C GLY A 426 -16.45 19.96 -15.70
N SER A 427 -17.67 20.42 -15.41
CA SER A 427 -17.92 21.72 -14.77
C SER A 427 -17.69 21.66 -13.24
N ASP A 428 -17.57 22.84 -12.62
CA ASP A 428 -17.47 22.94 -11.15
C ASP A 428 -18.75 22.43 -10.49
N GLU A 429 -19.92 22.71 -11.10
CA GLU A 429 -21.22 22.26 -10.61
C GLU A 429 -21.36 20.73 -10.62
N ASP A 430 -20.85 20.05 -11.67
CA ASP A 430 -20.86 18.58 -11.75
C ASP A 430 -20.00 17.97 -10.63
N TRP A 431 -18.81 18.55 -10.40
CA TRP A 431 -17.89 18.09 -9.35
C TRP A 431 -18.43 18.30 -7.95
N ASP A 432 -19.05 19.46 -7.69
CA ASP A 432 -19.66 19.77 -6.39
C ASP A 432 -20.83 18.82 -6.11
N MET A 433 -21.70 18.59 -7.08
CA MET A 433 -22.84 17.67 -6.97
C MET A 433 -22.37 16.23 -6.74
N ALA A 434 -21.36 15.77 -7.48
CA ALA A 434 -20.81 14.43 -7.34
C ALA A 434 -20.13 14.24 -5.96
N THR A 435 -19.34 15.23 -5.53
CA THR A 435 -18.65 15.18 -4.23
C THR A 435 -19.65 15.16 -3.08
N GLU A 436 -20.69 16.00 -3.13
CA GLU A 436 -21.74 16.01 -2.10
C GLU A 436 -22.58 14.73 -2.08
N ALA A 437 -22.80 14.08 -3.22
CA ALA A 437 -23.49 12.79 -3.28
C ALA A 437 -22.68 11.69 -2.56
N LEU A 438 -21.35 11.64 -2.79
CA LEU A 438 -20.44 10.71 -2.09
C LEU A 438 -20.36 11.02 -0.59
N ARG A 439 -20.17 12.30 -0.22
CA ARG A 439 -20.13 12.77 1.17
C ARG A 439 -21.41 12.40 1.91
N GLY A 440 -22.56 12.75 1.34
CA GLY A 440 -23.85 12.47 1.95
C GLY A 440 -24.13 10.98 2.14
N ALA A 441 -23.61 10.09 1.28
CA ALA A 441 -23.75 8.66 1.47
C ALA A 441 -22.87 8.15 2.63
N LEU A 442 -21.64 8.68 2.79
CA LEU A 442 -20.76 8.36 3.92
C LEU A 442 -21.35 8.85 5.26
N ASP A 443 -21.88 10.08 5.28
CA ASP A 443 -22.52 10.69 6.45
C ASP A 443 -23.76 9.88 6.89
N ASP A 444 -24.62 9.45 5.94
CA ASP A 444 -25.79 8.62 6.19
C ASP A 444 -25.41 7.25 6.81
N LEU A 445 -24.25 6.71 6.44
CA LEU A 445 -23.73 5.46 6.99
C LEU A 445 -23.01 5.64 8.33
N GLY A 446 -22.73 6.88 8.74
CA GLY A 446 -21.96 7.19 9.93
C GLY A 446 -20.51 6.70 9.86
N LEU A 447 -19.95 6.56 8.64
CA LEU A 447 -18.58 6.12 8.44
C LEU A 447 -17.62 7.31 8.62
N PRO A 448 -16.59 7.19 9.47
CA PRO A 448 -15.54 8.20 9.54
C PRO A 448 -14.69 8.16 8.26
N TYR A 449 -14.40 9.33 7.72
CA TYR A 449 -13.56 9.48 6.54
C TYR A 449 -12.65 10.69 6.64
N VAL A 450 -11.57 10.70 5.86
CA VAL A 450 -10.66 11.84 5.68
C VAL A 450 -10.88 12.38 4.28
N VAL A 451 -10.87 13.71 4.13
CA VAL A 451 -10.90 14.34 2.80
C VAL A 451 -9.48 14.41 2.26
N ASN A 452 -9.27 13.82 1.09
CA ASN A 452 -8.01 13.83 0.35
C ASN A 452 -8.19 14.74 -0.88
N GLU A 453 -7.76 16.00 -0.74
CA GLU A 453 -7.97 17.00 -1.78
C GLU A 453 -7.07 16.76 -2.99
N GLY A 454 -7.67 16.80 -4.18
CA GLY A 454 -6.94 16.71 -5.45
C GLY A 454 -6.58 15.30 -5.92
N ASP A 455 -7.01 14.24 -5.22
CA ASP A 455 -6.68 12.84 -5.56
C ASP A 455 -7.82 12.11 -6.31
N GLY A 456 -8.84 12.81 -6.76
CA GLY A 456 -9.94 12.26 -7.57
C GLY A 456 -9.47 11.73 -8.93
N ALA A 457 -10.33 10.97 -9.61
CA ALA A 457 -10.08 10.60 -11.01
C ALA A 457 -10.29 11.82 -11.91
N PHE A 458 -9.72 11.81 -13.14
CA PHE A 458 -9.90 12.93 -14.07
C PHE A 458 -11.37 13.17 -14.49
N TYR A 459 -12.25 12.20 -14.28
CA TYR A 459 -13.66 12.23 -14.65
C TYR A 459 -14.64 12.30 -13.47
N GLY A 460 -14.17 12.21 -12.21
CA GLY A 460 -15.05 12.31 -11.05
C GLY A 460 -14.38 12.06 -9.70
N PRO A 461 -15.03 12.49 -8.60
CA PRO A 461 -14.57 12.23 -7.25
C PRO A 461 -14.72 10.75 -6.88
N LYS A 462 -13.97 10.32 -5.85
CA LYS A 462 -13.96 8.92 -5.44
C LYS A 462 -13.94 8.74 -3.92
N ILE A 463 -14.48 7.62 -3.47
CA ILE A 463 -14.27 7.09 -2.13
C ILE A 463 -13.26 5.95 -2.24
N ASP A 464 -12.14 6.05 -1.53
CA ASP A 464 -11.11 5.02 -1.46
C ASP A 464 -11.15 4.31 -0.11
N PHE A 465 -11.01 2.97 -0.17
CA PHE A 465 -10.94 2.10 1.01
C PHE A 465 -9.53 1.57 1.13
N HIS A 466 -8.86 1.94 2.22
CA HIS A 466 -7.50 1.54 2.53
C HIS A 466 -7.52 0.41 3.55
N LEU A 467 -7.17 -0.80 3.11
CA LEU A 467 -7.05 -1.97 3.98
C LEU A 467 -5.83 -1.87 4.88
N GLU A 468 -6.00 -2.23 6.14
CA GLU A 468 -4.91 -2.46 7.08
C GLU A 468 -4.62 -3.96 7.17
N ASP A 469 -3.39 -4.37 6.86
CA ASP A 469 -2.97 -5.76 7.00
C ASP A 469 -2.60 -6.12 8.45
N SER A 470 -2.28 -7.39 8.69
CA SER A 470 -2.01 -7.91 10.04
C SER A 470 -0.75 -7.32 10.72
N ILE A 471 0.02 -6.52 10.03
CA ILE A 471 1.22 -5.82 10.53
C ILE A 471 1.09 -4.29 10.43
N GLY A 472 -0.13 -3.78 10.20
CA GLY A 472 -0.44 -2.35 10.22
C GLY A 472 -0.08 -1.56 8.96
N ARG A 473 0.23 -2.22 7.83
CA ARG A 473 0.43 -1.53 6.55
C ARG A 473 -0.91 -1.31 5.86
N THR A 474 -1.03 -0.18 5.17
CA THR A 474 -2.26 0.20 4.46
C THR A 474 -2.14 -0.02 2.95
N TRP A 475 -3.23 -0.48 2.33
CA TRP A 475 -3.31 -0.80 0.91
C TRP A 475 -4.62 -0.31 0.33
N GLN A 476 -4.57 0.61 -0.62
CA GLN A 476 -5.77 1.01 -1.37
C GLN A 476 -6.24 -0.17 -2.24
N CYS A 477 -7.46 -0.63 -1.99
CA CYS A 477 -8.10 -1.73 -2.71
C CYS A 477 -9.47 -1.34 -3.24
N GLY A 478 -10.46 -1.15 -2.38
CA GLY A 478 -11.81 -0.75 -2.77
C GLY A 478 -11.85 0.70 -3.22
N THR A 479 -12.63 0.99 -4.26
CA THR A 479 -12.84 2.35 -4.74
C THR A 479 -14.25 2.46 -5.30
N ILE A 480 -14.92 3.58 -5.05
CA ILE A 480 -16.21 3.98 -5.63
C ILE A 480 -16.00 5.33 -6.30
N GLN A 481 -16.21 5.42 -7.60
CA GLN A 481 -16.05 6.66 -8.37
C GLN A 481 -17.39 7.02 -9.01
N LEU A 482 -17.84 8.25 -8.81
CA LEU A 482 -19.06 8.76 -9.39
C LEU A 482 -18.73 9.54 -10.67
N ASP A 483 -19.36 9.20 -11.77
CA ASP A 483 -19.04 9.69 -13.11
C ASP A 483 -20.28 10.21 -13.83
N PHE A 484 -20.23 11.50 -14.17
CA PHE A 484 -21.20 12.19 -15.03
C PHE A 484 -20.65 12.43 -16.45
N GLN A 485 -19.35 12.23 -16.66
CA GLN A 485 -18.65 12.65 -17.87
C GLN A 485 -18.71 11.59 -18.98
N LEU A 486 -18.41 10.32 -18.66
CA LEU A 486 -18.48 9.26 -19.66
C LEU A 486 -19.89 9.05 -20.20
N PRO A 487 -20.97 9.04 -19.40
CA PRO A 487 -22.33 9.04 -19.93
C PRO A 487 -22.62 10.20 -20.89
N LEU A 488 -22.07 11.39 -20.64
CA LEU A 488 -22.18 12.53 -21.52
C LEU A 488 -21.42 12.34 -22.84
N ARG A 489 -20.18 11.92 -22.77
CA ARG A 489 -19.28 11.74 -23.93
C ARG A 489 -19.75 10.66 -24.89
N PHE A 490 -20.35 9.59 -24.37
CA PHE A 490 -20.94 8.50 -25.15
C PHE A 490 -22.40 8.75 -25.51
N ASN A 491 -22.96 9.90 -25.08
CA ASN A 491 -24.37 10.26 -25.32
C ASN A 491 -25.35 9.16 -24.86
N LEU A 492 -25.08 8.56 -23.67
CA LEU A 492 -25.92 7.49 -23.13
C LEU A 492 -27.30 8.01 -22.75
N GLU A 493 -28.32 7.20 -22.98
CA GLU A 493 -29.72 7.56 -22.72
C GLU A 493 -30.51 6.38 -22.10
N TYR A 494 -31.53 6.73 -21.31
CA TYR A 494 -32.61 5.82 -20.94
C TYR A 494 -33.96 6.57 -21.11
N THR A 495 -35.04 5.83 -21.34
CA THR A 495 -36.39 6.40 -21.39
C THR A 495 -36.93 6.50 -19.95
N GLY A 496 -37.28 7.73 -19.52
CA GLY A 496 -37.87 8.00 -18.21
C GLY A 496 -39.33 7.56 -18.08
N ALA A 497 -39.87 7.69 -16.88
CA ALA A 497 -41.31 7.45 -16.63
C ALA A 497 -42.22 8.45 -17.32
N ASP A 498 -41.69 9.61 -17.66
CA ASP A 498 -42.34 10.69 -18.45
C ASP A 498 -42.34 10.40 -19.96
N GLY A 499 -41.66 9.33 -20.39
CA GLY A 499 -41.51 8.99 -21.83
C GLY A 499 -40.39 9.71 -22.54
N GLU A 500 -39.69 10.64 -21.87
CA GLU A 500 -38.59 11.42 -22.44
C GLU A 500 -37.25 10.70 -22.26
N LYS A 501 -36.23 11.17 -22.97
CA LYS A 501 -34.86 10.66 -22.90
C LYS A 501 -34.09 11.40 -21.82
N HIS A 502 -33.48 10.61 -20.93
CA HIS A 502 -32.65 11.10 -19.85
C HIS A 502 -31.26 10.46 -19.88
N ARG A 503 -30.27 11.12 -19.29
CA ARG A 503 -28.90 10.61 -19.17
C ARG A 503 -28.72 9.86 -17.87
N PRO A 504 -28.21 8.62 -17.90
CA PRO A 504 -27.87 7.90 -16.67
C PRO A 504 -26.65 8.51 -15.99
N ILE A 505 -26.53 8.31 -14.68
CA ILE A 505 -25.31 8.50 -13.90
C ILE A 505 -24.61 7.16 -13.81
N MET A 506 -23.29 7.16 -13.73
CA MET A 506 -22.47 5.96 -13.71
C MET A 506 -21.61 5.91 -12.45
N ILE A 507 -21.56 4.75 -11.80
CA ILE A 507 -20.56 4.44 -10.77
C ILE A 507 -19.58 3.43 -11.35
N HIS A 508 -18.29 3.71 -11.20
CA HIS A 508 -17.21 2.74 -11.33
C HIS A 508 -16.84 2.23 -9.95
N ARG A 509 -16.72 0.93 -9.76
CA ARG A 509 -16.30 0.44 -8.45
C ARG A 509 -15.51 -0.86 -8.54
N VAL A 510 -14.58 -1.01 -7.62
CA VAL A 510 -13.85 -2.23 -7.32
C VAL A 510 -13.93 -2.52 -5.82
N ILE A 511 -13.85 -3.78 -5.44
CA ILE A 511 -13.81 -4.24 -4.03
C ILE A 511 -12.42 -4.74 -3.69
N PHE A 512 -11.90 -5.69 -4.46
CA PHE A 512 -10.54 -6.19 -4.34
C PHE A 512 -9.51 -5.25 -5.02
N GLY A 513 -9.94 -4.51 -6.02
CA GLY A 513 -9.10 -3.72 -6.90
C GLY A 513 -8.42 -4.59 -7.96
N SER A 514 -7.11 -4.80 -7.84
CA SER A 514 -6.40 -5.83 -8.60
C SER A 514 -6.44 -7.15 -7.84
N ILE A 515 -6.95 -8.20 -8.47
CA ILE A 515 -6.97 -9.56 -7.89
C ILE A 515 -5.54 -10.01 -7.56
N GLU A 516 -4.57 -9.69 -8.39
CA GLU A 516 -3.16 -10.02 -8.19
C GLU A 516 -2.62 -9.32 -6.93
N ARG A 517 -2.89 -8.02 -6.76
CA ARG A 517 -2.51 -7.25 -5.56
C ARG A 517 -3.21 -7.82 -4.32
N PHE A 518 -4.49 -8.10 -4.40
CA PHE A 518 -5.26 -8.65 -3.29
C PHE A 518 -4.74 -10.03 -2.86
N ILE A 519 -4.36 -10.91 -3.81
CA ILE A 519 -3.69 -12.17 -3.51
C ILE A 519 -2.35 -11.91 -2.82
N GLY A 520 -1.56 -10.95 -3.28
CA GLY A 520 -0.32 -10.54 -2.62
C GLY A 520 -0.55 -10.12 -1.16
N ILE A 521 -1.58 -9.29 -0.91
CA ILE A 521 -1.99 -8.86 0.43
C ILE A 521 -2.42 -10.07 1.28
N LEU A 522 -3.23 -10.99 0.74
CA LEU A 522 -3.66 -12.20 1.44
C LEU A 522 -2.49 -13.11 1.82
N ILE A 523 -1.49 -13.28 0.92
CA ILE A 523 -0.28 -14.05 1.21
C ILE A 523 0.44 -13.47 2.42
N GLU A 524 0.61 -12.15 2.48
CA GLU A 524 1.28 -11.45 3.56
C GLU A 524 0.43 -11.41 4.84
N HIS A 525 -0.86 -11.14 4.73
CA HIS A 525 -1.81 -11.09 5.85
C HIS A 525 -1.87 -12.43 6.61
N PHE A 526 -2.03 -13.53 5.88
CA PHE A 526 -2.08 -14.87 6.44
C PHE A 526 -0.69 -15.53 6.59
N ALA A 527 0.41 -14.87 6.22
CA ALA A 527 1.75 -15.46 6.16
C ALA A 527 1.76 -16.80 5.39
N GLY A 528 0.97 -16.88 4.31
CA GLY A 528 0.76 -18.08 3.49
C GLY A 528 -0.14 -19.16 4.11
N ALA A 529 -0.59 -18.98 5.35
CA ALA A 529 -1.45 -19.92 6.07
C ALA A 529 -2.94 -19.59 5.83
N PHE A 530 -3.40 -19.70 4.60
CA PHE A 530 -4.76 -19.34 4.19
C PHE A 530 -5.84 -20.09 4.99
N PRO A 531 -7.04 -19.49 5.19
CA PRO A 531 -8.23 -20.21 5.66
C PRO A 531 -8.50 -21.46 4.82
N THR A 532 -9.08 -22.49 5.41
CA THR A 532 -9.26 -23.80 4.76
C THR A 532 -10.00 -23.69 3.42
N TRP A 533 -11.04 -22.87 3.32
CA TRP A 533 -11.81 -22.68 2.10
C TRP A 533 -10.98 -22.09 0.94
N LEU A 534 -9.96 -21.28 1.27
CA LEU A 534 -9.11 -20.58 0.30
C LEU A 534 -7.80 -21.34 0.02
N ALA A 535 -7.39 -22.27 0.89
CA ALA A 535 -6.14 -22.99 0.76
C ALA A 535 -6.09 -23.83 -0.54
N PRO A 536 -5.02 -23.68 -1.37
CA PRO A 536 -4.89 -24.47 -2.61
C PRO A 536 -4.93 -25.97 -2.37
N VAL A 537 -4.32 -26.44 -1.30
CA VAL A 537 -4.39 -27.80 -0.80
C VAL A 537 -4.97 -27.76 0.60
N GLN A 538 -6.12 -28.36 0.80
CA GLN A 538 -6.85 -28.35 2.07
C GLN A 538 -6.43 -29.51 2.96
N VAL A 539 -6.16 -30.66 2.34
CA VAL A 539 -5.81 -31.89 3.04
C VAL A 539 -4.61 -32.56 2.39
N LYS A 540 -3.66 -33.02 3.19
CA LYS A 540 -2.56 -33.87 2.76
C LYS A 540 -2.71 -35.26 3.37
N VAL A 541 -2.87 -36.29 2.54
CA VAL A 541 -2.92 -37.69 2.98
C VAL A 541 -1.48 -38.20 3.11
N LEU A 542 -1.14 -38.73 4.28
CA LEU A 542 0.22 -39.13 4.66
C LEU A 542 0.25 -40.62 5.03
N PRO A 543 0.49 -41.56 4.08
CA PRO A 543 0.70 -42.97 4.41
C PRO A 543 2.00 -43.15 5.19
N ILE A 544 1.95 -43.94 6.28
CA ILE A 544 3.10 -44.22 7.15
C ILE A 544 4.17 -45.03 6.38
N SER A 545 3.73 -45.91 5.49
CA SER A 545 4.59 -46.67 4.58
C SER A 545 3.82 -47.04 3.30
N ASP A 546 4.55 -47.51 2.30
CA ASP A 546 3.99 -47.96 0.99
C ASP A 546 2.94 -49.07 1.13
N LYS A 547 2.95 -49.84 2.22
CA LYS A 547 1.96 -50.89 2.50
C LYS A 547 0.54 -50.34 2.61
N TYR A 548 0.38 -49.09 2.99
CA TYR A 548 -0.93 -48.44 3.21
C TYR A 548 -1.31 -47.52 2.06
N MET A 549 -0.60 -47.59 0.94
CA MET A 549 -0.82 -46.74 -0.22
C MET A 549 -2.21 -46.91 -0.83
N ASP A 550 -2.70 -48.15 -0.91
CA ASP A 550 -4.03 -48.44 -1.45
C ASP A 550 -5.14 -47.81 -0.59
N TYR A 551 -5.00 -47.87 0.73
CA TYR A 551 -5.95 -47.23 1.64
C TYR A 551 -5.83 -45.69 1.57
N ALA A 552 -4.62 -45.14 1.54
CA ALA A 552 -4.37 -43.72 1.37
C ALA A 552 -4.97 -43.19 0.05
N GLN A 553 -4.90 -43.99 -1.04
CA GLN A 553 -5.50 -43.62 -2.32
C GLN A 553 -7.04 -43.60 -2.24
N LYS A 554 -7.66 -44.55 -1.56
CA LYS A 554 -9.11 -44.56 -1.32
C LYS A 554 -9.55 -43.30 -0.54
N VAL A 555 -8.79 -42.94 0.50
CA VAL A 555 -9.03 -41.70 1.28
C VAL A 555 -8.92 -40.48 0.38
N LEU A 556 -7.88 -40.39 -0.45
CA LEU A 556 -7.68 -39.28 -1.40
C LEU A 556 -8.85 -39.17 -2.39
N ASP A 557 -9.26 -40.31 -2.99
CA ASP A 557 -10.32 -40.33 -3.99
C ASP A 557 -11.66 -39.87 -3.37
N GLU A 558 -11.97 -40.31 -2.16
CA GLU A 558 -13.17 -39.91 -1.43
C GLU A 558 -13.17 -38.39 -1.10
N LEU A 559 -12.02 -37.84 -0.69
CA LEU A 559 -11.85 -36.42 -0.47
C LEU A 559 -12.09 -35.61 -1.75
N ASN A 560 -11.41 -35.97 -2.84
CA ASN A 560 -11.52 -35.26 -4.12
C ASN A 560 -12.92 -35.39 -4.74
N ASN A 561 -13.54 -36.59 -4.70
CA ASN A 561 -14.93 -36.80 -5.15
C ASN A 561 -15.94 -35.99 -4.34
N SER A 562 -15.59 -35.67 -3.11
CA SER A 562 -16.38 -34.82 -2.20
C SER A 562 -16.14 -33.32 -2.37
N GLY A 563 -15.27 -32.91 -3.32
CA GLY A 563 -14.94 -31.51 -3.60
C GLY A 563 -13.91 -30.91 -2.63
N VAL A 564 -13.22 -31.74 -1.84
CA VAL A 564 -12.10 -31.30 -0.98
C VAL A 564 -10.80 -31.40 -1.77
N ARG A 565 -10.03 -30.31 -1.84
CA ARG A 565 -8.74 -30.26 -2.55
C ARG A 565 -7.68 -30.99 -1.72
N ALA A 566 -7.41 -32.23 -2.09
CA ALA A 566 -6.49 -33.09 -1.38
C ALA A 566 -5.34 -33.58 -2.26
N GLU A 567 -4.19 -33.79 -1.64
CA GLU A 567 -3.00 -34.42 -2.24
C GLU A 567 -2.53 -35.57 -1.35
N ILE A 568 -1.81 -36.55 -1.95
CA ILE A 568 -1.15 -37.65 -1.23
C ILE A 568 0.36 -37.48 -1.30
N ASP A 569 1.07 -37.82 -0.22
CA ASP A 569 2.53 -37.90 -0.21
C ASP A 569 2.99 -39.35 -0.46
N THR A 570 3.35 -39.63 -1.68
CA THR A 570 3.76 -40.98 -2.15
C THR A 570 5.24 -41.28 -1.91
N ARG A 571 6.02 -40.36 -1.34
CA ARG A 571 7.46 -40.56 -1.16
C ARG A 571 7.76 -41.58 -0.08
N ALA A 572 8.83 -42.34 -0.24
CA ALA A 572 9.33 -43.31 0.72
C ALA A 572 10.12 -42.60 1.84
N GLU A 573 9.45 -41.70 2.60
CA GLU A 573 10.02 -40.89 3.66
C GLU A 573 9.40 -41.19 5.02
N LYS A 574 10.12 -40.90 6.10
CA LYS A 574 9.59 -41.04 7.47
C LYS A 574 8.39 -40.12 7.69
N ILE A 575 7.38 -40.62 8.40
CA ILE A 575 6.15 -39.87 8.65
C ILE A 575 6.38 -38.51 9.27
N GLY A 576 7.34 -38.40 10.21
CA GLY A 576 7.68 -37.10 10.82
C GLY A 576 8.22 -36.06 9.82
N TYR A 577 8.95 -36.52 8.78
CA TYR A 577 9.42 -35.65 7.71
C TYR A 577 8.25 -35.19 6.82
N LYS A 578 7.34 -36.10 6.42
CA LYS A 578 6.16 -35.78 5.66
C LYS A 578 5.24 -34.77 6.37
N ILE A 579 5.05 -34.94 7.70
CA ILE A 579 4.28 -34.01 8.53
C ILE A 579 4.95 -32.63 8.53
N ARG A 580 6.26 -32.56 8.78
CA ARG A 580 7.00 -31.30 8.81
C ARG A 580 6.91 -30.57 7.47
N GLU A 581 7.04 -31.25 6.35
CA GLU A 581 6.91 -30.63 5.02
C GLU A 581 5.49 -30.11 4.76
N ALA A 582 4.46 -30.85 5.13
CA ALA A 582 3.08 -30.39 5.01
C ALA A 582 2.83 -29.14 5.88
N GLN A 583 3.40 -29.08 7.08
CA GLN A 583 3.37 -27.89 7.95
C GLN A 583 4.10 -26.70 7.33
N MET A 584 5.27 -26.91 6.73
CA MET A 584 6.02 -25.85 6.03
C MET A 584 5.23 -25.31 4.84
N LYS A 585 4.47 -26.16 4.13
CA LYS A 585 3.55 -25.77 3.05
C LYS A 585 2.23 -25.17 3.56
N LYS A 586 2.09 -24.98 4.88
CA LYS A 586 0.92 -24.35 5.51
C LYS A 586 -0.41 -25.05 5.24
N ILE A 587 -0.38 -26.35 4.96
CA ILE A 587 -1.58 -27.14 4.67
C ILE A 587 -2.46 -27.22 5.93
N PRO A 588 -3.79 -26.93 5.82
CA PRO A 588 -4.70 -26.92 6.95
C PRO A 588 -4.78 -28.24 7.70
N TYR A 589 -4.94 -29.36 6.96
CA TYR A 589 -5.14 -30.68 7.53
C TYR A 589 -4.19 -31.72 6.94
N MET A 590 -3.75 -32.64 7.79
CA MET A 590 -3.01 -33.83 7.43
C MET A 590 -3.78 -35.04 7.93
N LEU A 591 -4.02 -36.04 7.07
CA LEU A 591 -4.59 -37.32 7.43
C LEU A 591 -3.52 -38.39 7.38
N VAL A 592 -3.08 -38.84 8.55
CA VAL A 592 -2.09 -39.91 8.67
C VAL A 592 -2.83 -41.25 8.63
N VAL A 593 -2.35 -42.16 7.78
CA VAL A 593 -2.94 -43.50 7.60
C VAL A 593 -1.87 -44.58 7.72
N GLY A 594 -2.17 -45.59 8.52
CA GLY A 594 -1.32 -46.73 8.79
C GLY A 594 -2.15 -48.00 9.00
N ALA A 595 -1.59 -49.03 9.63
CA ALA A 595 -2.25 -50.32 9.83
C ALA A 595 -3.58 -50.20 10.59
N LYS A 596 -3.58 -49.42 11.67
CA LYS A 596 -4.76 -49.27 12.53
C LYS A 596 -5.87 -48.50 11.81
N GLU A 597 -5.51 -47.43 11.09
CA GLU A 597 -6.47 -46.62 10.33
C GLU A 597 -7.12 -47.47 9.19
N GLU A 598 -6.32 -48.29 8.51
CA GLU A 598 -6.83 -49.19 7.44
C GLU A 598 -7.74 -50.27 8.02
N GLU A 599 -7.37 -50.90 9.15
CA GLU A 599 -8.16 -51.96 9.80
C GLU A 599 -9.49 -51.44 10.32
N ASP A 600 -9.48 -50.26 10.97
CA ASP A 600 -10.66 -49.68 11.61
C ASP A 600 -11.48 -48.78 10.66
N GLY A 601 -11.00 -48.49 9.43
CA GLY A 601 -11.63 -47.60 8.47
C GLY A 601 -11.60 -46.12 8.93
N LEU A 602 -10.56 -45.72 9.69
CA LEU A 602 -10.40 -44.41 10.29
C LEU A 602 -9.29 -43.58 9.60
N VAL A 603 -9.16 -42.35 10.00
CA VAL A 603 -8.04 -41.46 9.67
C VAL A 603 -7.54 -40.75 10.93
N SER A 604 -6.23 -40.64 11.12
CA SER A 604 -5.63 -39.85 12.20
C SER A 604 -5.45 -38.42 11.71
N ILE A 605 -6.15 -37.47 12.36
CA ILE A 605 -6.24 -36.08 11.94
C ILE A 605 -5.18 -35.27 12.66
N ARG A 606 -4.41 -34.50 11.91
CA ARG A 606 -3.57 -33.42 12.41
C ARG A 606 -3.93 -32.13 11.71
N SER A 607 -4.24 -31.09 12.46
CA SER A 607 -4.52 -29.79 11.90
C SER A 607 -3.42 -28.78 12.21
N ARG A 608 -3.34 -27.76 11.39
CA ARG A 608 -2.52 -26.57 11.65
C ARG A 608 -3.02 -25.80 12.88
N PHE A 609 -4.28 -25.97 13.24
CA PHE A 609 -4.97 -25.19 14.26
C PHE A 609 -4.80 -25.73 15.68
N GLU A 610 -4.93 -27.04 15.85
CA GLU A 610 -4.94 -27.71 17.14
C GLU A 610 -3.89 -28.81 17.31
N GLY A 611 -3.14 -29.12 16.25
CA GLY A 611 -2.17 -30.21 16.24
C GLY A 611 -2.83 -31.55 16.06
N ASP A 612 -2.62 -32.50 16.97
CA ASP A 612 -3.22 -33.85 16.91
C ASP A 612 -4.67 -33.83 17.39
N GLU A 613 -5.62 -34.08 16.49
CA GLU A 613 -7.06 -34.13 16.81
C GLU A 613 -7.61 -35.56 16.99
N GLY A 614 -6.73 -36.56 17.00
CA GLY A 614 -7.07 -37.96 17.18
C GLY A 614 -7.64 -38.62 15.93
N GLN A 615 -8.31 -39.76 16.13
CA GLN A 615 -8.87 -40.58 15.05
C GLN A 615 -10.37 -40.33 14.88
N LYS A 616 -10.82 -40.26 13.61
CA LYS A 616 -12.24 -40.16 13.25
C LYS A 616 -12.52 -40.99 12.01
N SER A 617 -13.79 -41.30 11.76
CA SER A 617 -14.18 -41.85 10.46
C SER A 617 -13.96 -40.80 9.36
N LEU A 618 -13.65 -41.27 8.14
CA LEU A 618 -13.50 -40.36 7.00
C LEU A 618 -14.81 -39.58 6.73
N THR A 619 -15.94 -40.21 6.95
CA THR A 619 -17.27 -39.58 6.80
C THR A 619 -17.46 -38.41 7.75
N ASP A 620 -17.12 -38.57 9.03
CA ASP A 620 -17.22 -37.49 10.02
C ASP A 620 -16.25 -36.34 9.72
N PHE A 621 -15.03 -36.67 9.30
CA PHE A 621 -14.07 -35.65 8.88
C PHE A 621 -14.58 -34.87 7.65
N LEU A 622 -15.11 -35.57 6.63
CA LEU A 622 -15.67 -34.93 5.44
C LEU A 622 -16.86 -34.01 5.79
N ALA A 623 -17.73 -34.44 6.68
CA ALA A 623 -18.86 -33.60 7.12
C ALA A 623 -18.32 -32.30 7.79
N ALA A 624 -17.36 -32.43 8.69
CA ALA A 624 -16.78 -31.29 9.40
C ALA A 624 -16.06 -30.31 8.49
N ILE A 625 -15.16 -30.82 7.61
CA ILE A 625 -14.38 -29.93 6.73
C ILE A 625 -15.26 -29.25 5.66
N LYS A 626 -16.30 -29.93 5.15
CA LYS A 626 -17.26 -29.30 4.23
C LYS A 626 -18.03 -28.15 4.88
N MET A 627 -18.44 -28.33 6.14
CA MET A 627 -19.08 -27.24 6.89
C MET A 627 -18.13 -26.05 7.08
N GLU A 628 -16.86 -26.28 7.40
CA GLU A 628 -15.84 -25.25 7.54
C GLU A 628 -15.60 -24.53 6.22
N ILE A 629 -15.44 -25.24 5.11
CA ILE A 629 -15.26 -24.68 3.77
C ILE A 629 -16.46 -23.83 3.37
N GLN A 630 -17.68 -24.32 3.62
CA GLN A 630 -18.91 -23.62 3.28
C GLN A 630 -19.13 -22.36 4.11
N ALA A 631 -18.77 -22.41 5.37
CA ALA A 631 -18.85 -21.25 6.27
C ALA A 631 -17.83 -20.15 5.96
N LYS A 632 -16.78 -20.47 5.19
CA LYS A 632 -15.67 -19.56 4.83
C LYS A 632 -14.97 -18.91 6.03
N THR A 633 -15.11 -19.48 7.23
CA THR A 633 -14.50 -18.94 8.46
C THR A 633 -13.01 -19.24 8.54
N ALA A 634 -12.26 -18.29 9.08
CA ALA A 634 -10.87 -18.52 9.48
C ALA A 634 -10.85 -19.15 10.89
N ARG A 635 -10.27 -20.35 11.03
CA ARG A 635 -9.98 -20.92 12.37
C ARG A 635 -8.74 -20.25 12.95
N GLU A 636 -8.80 -19.89 14.23
CA GLU A 636 -7.62 -19.42 14.95
C GLU A 636 -6.67 -20.59 15.27
N VAL A 637 -5.38 -20.33 15.12
CA VAL A 637 -4.34 -21.27 15.56
C VAL A 637 -4.19 -21.11 17.07
N LYS A 638 -4.34 -22.21 17.83
CA LYS A 638 -4.00 -22.20 19.26
C LYS A 638 -2.52 -21.81 19.38
N LYS A 639 -2.23 -20.72 20.11
CA LYS A 639 -0.86 -20.43 20.52
C LYS A 639 -0.41 -21.58 21.41
N GLU A 640 0.67 -22.28 21.03
CA GLU A 640 1.37 -23.12 21.97
C GLU A 640 1.79 -22.19 23.12
N ASP A 641 1.29 -22.45 24.34
CA ASP A 641 1.81 -21.81 25.53
C ASP A 641 3.32 -22.04 25.53
N ASP A 642 4.10 -20.97 25.58
CA ASP A 642 5.56 -21.00 25.68
C ASP A 642 5.98 -21.97 26.81
N LYS A 643 6.43 -23.14 26.41
CA LYS A 643 7.10 -24.12 27.30
C LYS A 643 8.59 -24.05 27.12
#